data_894465d6d63f3884d957a2de45d3c216
#
_entry.id   894465d6d63f3884d957a2de45d3c216
#
_cell.length_a   1.000
_cell.length_b   1.000
_cell.length_c   1.000
_cell.angle_alpha   90.00
_cell.angle_beta   90.00
_cell.angle_gamma   90.00
#
_symmetry.space_group_name_H-M   'P 1'
#
loop_
_entity.id
_entity.type
_entity.pdbx_description
1 polymer ?
#
loop_
_entity_poly.entity_id
_entity_poly.type
_entity_poly.pdbx_seq_one_letter_code
_entity_poly.pdbx_strand_id
1 'polypeptide(L)'
;MLGVCYYPEHWPEDTWAADAAAMAALGITYVRIGEFAWSCIEPRRDAFAWGWLDRALETLGGAGLKVVLGTPTATPPKWLIDERPEILPADERGRVLRFGARRHYCFSSPAWWEETQRIVEALGERYGNHPAVAGWQLDNEYGCHLTVLSYAPHCLPAFRRWLEARYGTIDALNTAWGAAFWSQTYRTFEQIDLPNLTVTEANPSHRLDFHRFSSDQVAAYNRLQAQILRRLSPGRFLVHNFMGFFTEFDHYPVARDLDVSSWDSYPLGHTDQRLPLSAEEKRRWARSGHPDVAAFHHDLYRGMDEGRWWVMEQQPGPVNWAPYNPAPARGMVRLWTWEAFAHGAEVVSYFRWRQAPFAQEQMHAGLNRPDGALDQGGEEARQVAQEMAVMDGALASRRQAPVAMLFDYEAVWTCEIQPQGQDFDYKSLSHLFYRCLRRRGLDVDILPPGAPLDGYALVVAPSLPIVRENAAAALEGCDATLLFGPRSGAKTESFQIPEGLPPGGLRRLVDMQITRVESLPPAVQDQLAWGNKRYPVGIWRERIVSDAAETVASFDDGEAAILVQNRSHYLGFWPDEAFLTDYLAALAEARGLPVQRLDEALRLRRLGDLTFAFNYGDRPLPAPAPGDAAFVLGGRQIAPHDLAAWRNT
;
A
#
# COMPACT_ATOMS: atom_id res chain seq x y z
N MET A 1 -7.05 0.71 19.54
CA MET A 1 -8.52 0.82 19.67
C MET A 1 -9.17 0.07 18.52
N LEU A 2 -10.46 -0.36 18.67
CA LEU A 2 -11.21 -1.00 17.59
C LEU A 2 -12.14 0.01 16.91
N GLY A 3 -12.37 -0.20 15.62
CA GLY A 3 -13.32 0.54 14.81
C GLY A 3 -14.21 -0.40 13.97
N VAL A 4 -15.21 0.18 13.31
CA VAL A 4 -16.08 -0.55 12.38
C VAL A 4 -16.66 0.39 11.33
N CYS A 5 -16.85 -0.11 10.11
CA CYS A 5 -17.59 0.58 9.07
C CYS A 5 -19.08 0.27 9.24
N TYR A 6 -19.91 1.30 9.26
CA TYR A 6 -21.36 1.20 9.43
C TYR A 6 -22.06 2.10 8.43
N TYR A 7 -23.18 1.66 7.92
CA TYR A 7 -23.96 2.37 6.90
C TYR A 7 -25.40 2.52 7.40
N PRO A 8 -25.70 3.56 8.22
CA PRO A 8 -27.05 3.78 8.75
C PRO A 8 -28.12 3.77 7.66
N GLU A 9 -27.82 4.34 6.48
CA GLU A 9 -28.71 4.40 5.33
C GLU A 9 -29.10 3.04 4.73
N HIS A 10 -28.41 1.96 5.13
CA HIS A 10 -28.74 0.60 4.70
C HIS A 10 -29.75 -0.10 5.62
N TRP A 11 -30.04 0.47 6.80
CA TRP A 11 -30.81 -0.20 7.84
C TRP A 11 -31.99 0.65 8.30
N PRO A 12 -33.10 0.03 8.76
CA PRO A 12 -34.19 0.77 9.38
C PRO A 12 -33.71 1.60 10.58
N GLU A 13 -34.20 2.82 10.70
CA GLU A 13 -33.73 3.78 11.72
C GLU A 13 -33.96 3.28 13.16
N ASP A 14 -35.02 2.51 13.39
CA ASP A 14 -35.35 1.92 14.69
C ASP A 14 -34.33 0.88 15.16
N THR A 15 -33.46 0.38 14.28
CA THR A 15 -32.37 -0.55 14.61
C THR A 15 -31.10 0.16 15.07
N TRP A 16 -30.90 1.45 14.75
CA TRP A 16 -29.62 2.15 14.96
C TRP A 16 -29.19 2.23 16.43
N ALA A 17 -30.14 2.49 17.33
CA ALA A 17 -29.82 2.57 18.76
C ALA A 17 -29.35 1.22 19.33
N ALA A 18 -29.95 0.11 18.87
CA ALA A 18 -29.53 -1.23 19.27
C ALA A 18 -28.14 -1.58 18.69
N ASP A 19 -27.88 -1.22 17.40
CA ASP A 19 -26.58 -1.40 16.77
C ASP A 19 -25.49 -0.58 17.49
N ALA A 20 -25.74 0.68 17.80
CA ALA A 20 -24.78 1.55 18.49
C ALA A 20 -24.45 1.01 19.90
N ALA A 21 -25.46 0.56 20.66
CA ALA A 21 -25.27 -0.06 21.97
C ALA A 21 -24.45 -1.37 21.87
N ALA A 22 -24.72 -2.19 20.85
CA ALA A 22 -23.99 -3.44 20.62
C ALA A 22 -22.52 -3.18 20.19
N MET A 23 -22.26 -2.17 19.37
CA MET A 23 -20.91 -1.72 19.02
C MET A 23 -20.12 -1.30 20.25
N ALA A 24 -20.70 -0.45 21.10
CA ALA A 24 -20.08 0.00 22.34
C ALA A 24 -19.81 -1.18 23.30
N ALA A 25 -20.75 -2.08 23.44
CA ALA A 25 -20.62 -3.29 24.28
C ALA A 25 -19.55 -4.28 23.77
N LEU A 26 -19.30 -4.32 22.46
CA LEU A 26 -18.23 -5.11 21.87
C LEU A 26 -16.83 -4.49 22.12
N GLY A 27 -16.76 -3.18 22.42
CA GLY A 27 -15.52 -2.45 22.61
C GLY A 27 -15.10 -1.59 21.41
N ILE A 28 -15.99 -1.35 20.47
CA ILE A 28 -15.76 -0.42 19.34
C ILE A 28 -15.66 1.01 19.89
N THR A 29 -14.68 1.74 19.40
CA THR A 29 -14.45 3.16 19.73
C THR A 29 -14.80 4.06 18.55
N TYR A 30 -14.39 3.68 17.32
CA TYR A 30 -14.59 4.47 16.11
C TYR A 30 -15.58 3.82 15.17
N VAL A 31 -16.44 4.64 14.57
CA VAL A 31 -17.42 4.19 13.55
C VAL A 31 -17.29 5.08 12.32
N ARG A 32 -16.94 4.48 11.18
CA ARG A 32 -16.92 5.17 9.88
C ARG A 32 -18.30 5.10 9.24
N ILE A 33 -18.82 6.25 8.80
CA ILE A 33 -20.11 6.38 8.10
C ILE A 33 -20.02 7.41 6.97
N GLY A 34 -20.92 7.33 6.00
CA GLY A 34 -21.30 8.42 5.12
C GLY A 34 -20.55 8.52 3.79
N GLU A 35 -19.45 7.80 3.58
CA GLU A 35 -18.60 7.89 2.38
C GLU A 35 -19.28 7.48 1.08
N PHE A 36 -20.43 6.81 1.15
CA PHE A 36 -21.23 6.42 -0.02
C PHE A 36 -22.65 7.04 -0.04
N ALA A 37 -22.94 7.96 0.88
CA ALA A 37 -24.29 8.41 1.14
C ALA A 37 -24.73 9.68 0.38
N TRP A 38 -24.02 10.11 -0.68
CA TRP A 38 -24.35 11.39 -1.35
C TRP A 38 -25.80 11.50 -1.80
N SER A 39 -26.35 10.45 -2.43
CA SER A 39 -27.75 10.46 -2.89
C SER A 39 -28.78 10.56 -1.74
N CYS A 40 -28.41 10.10 -0.54
CA CYS A 40 -29.23 10.22 0.66
C CYS A 40 -29.07 11.61 1.31
N ILE A 41 -27.87 12.17 1.26
CA ILE A 41 -27.55 13.50 1.79
C ILE A 41 -28.17 14.58 0.90
N GLU A 42 -28.06 14.44 -0.42
CA GLU A 42 -28.55 15.38 -1.41
C GLU A 42 -29.32 14.64 -2.53
N PRO A 43 -30.61 14.32 -2.32
CA PRO A 43 -31.44 13.60 -3.29
C PRO A 43 -31.65 14.34 -4.62
N ARG A 44 -31.52 15.65 -4.62
CA ARG A 44 -31.56 16.55 -5.79
C ARG A 44 -30.64 17.73 -5.53
N ARG A 45 -30.16 18.37 -6.55
CA ARG A 45 -29.27 19.54 -6.45
C ARG A 45 -29.82 20.57 -5.44
N ASP A 46 -28.99 20.94 -4.48
CA ASP A 46 -29.22 21.92 -3.42
C ASP A 46 -30.40 21.57 -2.48
N ALA A 47 -30.94 20.35 -2.56
CA ALA A 47 -31.99 19.85 -1.69
C ALA A 47 -31.43 18.86 -0.67
N PHE A 48 -30.79 19.38 0.36
CA PHE A 48 -30.15 18.57 1.39
C PHE A 48 -31.13 17.95 2.38
N ALA A 49 -31.04 16.65 2.59
CA ALA A 49 -31.83 15.87 3.52
C ALA A 49 -31.02 15.49 4.77
N TRP A 50 -30.59 16.47 5.54
CA TRP A 50 -29.67 16.27 6.67
C TRP A 50 -30.24 15.45 7.83
N GLY A 51 -31.56 15.47 8.03
CA GLY A 51 -32.20 14.97 9.26
C GLY A 51 -31.88 13.52 9.63
N TRP A 52 -31.69 12.63 8.67
CA TRP A 52 -31.28 11.24 8.94
C TRP A 52 -29.84 11.16 9.45
N LEU A 53 -28.94 11.95 8.86
CA LEU A 53 -27.52 11.96 9.26
C LEU A 53 -27.32 12.63 10.62
N ASP A 54 -28.12 13.70 10.91
CA ASP A 54 -28.17 14.32 12.25
C ASP A 54 -28.49 13.25 13.30
N ARG A 55 -29.60 12.50 13.11
CA ARG A 55 -30.02 11.46 14.06
C ARG A 55 -29.04 10.28 14.14
N ALA A 56 -28.39 9.90 13.04
CA ALA A 56 -27.36 8.87 13.05
C ALA A 56 -26.15 9.31 13.91
N LEU A 57 -25.69 10.55 13.74
CA LEU A 57 -24.59 11.11 14.54
C LEU A 57 -24.97 11.25 16.02
N GLU A 58 -26.18 11.70 16.33
CA GLU A 58 -26.71 11.78 17.70
C GLU A 58 -26.80 10.40 18.35
N THR A 59 -27.28 9.39 17.62
CA THR A 59 -27.41 8.01 18.11
C THR A 59 -26.04 7.40 18.41
N LEU A 60 -25.08 7.49 17.47
CA LEU A 60 -23.73 6.96 17.66
C LEU A 60 -22.99 7.71 18.77
N GLY A 61 -23.04 9.04 18.77
CA GLY A 61 -22.42 9.87 19.81
C GLY A 61 -23.04 9.66 21.19
N GLY A 62 -24.35 9.48 21.26
CA GLY A 62 -25.08 9.15 22.49
C GLY A 62 -24.68 7.81 23.11
N ALA A 63 -24.24 6.87 22.31
CA ALA A 63 -23.65 5.60 22.75
C ALA A 63 -22.15 5.69 23.13
N GLY A 64 -21.54 6.89 23.06
CA GLY A 64 -20.12 7.11 23.37
C GLY A 64 -19.15 6.76 22.23
N LEU A 65 -19.68 6.50 21.04
CA LEU A 65 -18.87 6.19 19.86
C LEU A 65 -18.34 7.48 19.20
N LYS A 66 -17.15 7.39 18.60
CA LYS A 66 -16.50 8.45 17.84
C LYS A 66 -16.69 8.22 16.35
N VAL A 67 -17.25 9.19 15.66
CA VAL A 67 -17.53 9.05 14.23
C VAL A 67 -16.36 9.54 13.38
N VAL A 68 -15.97 8.74 12.40
CA VAL A 68 -15.18 9.14 11.24
C VAL A 68 -16.17 9.38 10.11
N LEU A 69 -16.42 10.64 9.78
CA LEU A 69 -17.41 11.00 8.75
C LEU A 69 -16.73 11.02 7.37
N GLY A 70 -17.26 10.24 6.43
CA GLY A 70 -16.75 10.19 5.07
C GLY A 70 -17.26 11.34 4.21
N THR A 71 -16.39 11.93 3.36
CA THR A 71 -16.87 12.73 2.23
C THR A 71 -17.45 11.78 1.18
N PRO A 72 -18.69 12.00 0.69
CA PRO A 72 -19.40 11.00 -0.11
C PRO A 72 -19.00 11.02 -1.59
N THR A 73 -17.83 11.54 -1.86
CA THR A 73 -17.33 11.80 -3.22
C THR A 73 -17.03 10.52 -4.01
N ALA A 74 -16.87 9.37 -3.36
CA ALA A 74 -16.72 8.09 -4.04
C ALA A 74 -17.95 7.67 -4.89
N THR A 75 -19.12 8.24 -4.61
CA THR A 75 -20.39 7.86 -5.26
C THR A 75 -21.21 9.08 -5.68
N PRO A 76 -20.77 9.83 -6.72
CA PRO A 76 -21.59 10.90 -7.28
C PRO A 76 -22.98 10.39 -7.67
N PRO A 77 -24.08 11.09 -7.27
CA PRO A 77 -25.44 10.61 -7.50
C PRO A 77 -25.86 10.71 -8.96
N LYS A 78 -26.88 9.94 -9.32
CA LYS A 78 -27.37 9.85 -10.72
C LYS A 78 -27.77 11.21 -11.29
N TRP A 79 -28.43 12.07 -10.48
CA TRP A 79 -28.84 13.41 -10.93
C TRP A 79 -27.63 14.27 -11.33
N LEU A 80 -26.50 14.15 -10.61
CA LEU A 80 -25.27 14.87 -10.93
C LEU A 80 -24.67 14.38 -12.27
N ILE A 81 -24.68 13.08 -12.50
CA ILE A 81 -24.22 12.51 -13.79
C ILE A 81 -25.10 12.99 -14.95
N ASP A 82 -26.40 13.13 -14.73
CA ASP A 82 -27.32 13.59 -15.79
C ASP A 82 -27.13 15.09 -16.12
N GLU A 83 -26.78 15.89 -15.12
CA GLU A 83 -26.51 17.32 -15.28
C GLU A 83 -25.09 17.62 -15.78
N ARG A 84 -24.10 16.83 -15.32
CA ARG A 84 -22.66 17.03 -15.57
C ARG A 84 -21.99 15.73 -16.09
N PRO A 85 -22.41 15.19 -17.25
CA PRO A 85 -21.86 13.93 -17.77
C PRO A 85 -20.34 14.02 -18.07
N GLU A 86 -19.80 15.21 -18.20
CA GLU A 86 -18.36 15.47 -18.40
C GLU A 86 -17.50 15.08 -17.20
N ILE A 87 -18.07 14.77 -16.04
CA ILE A 87 -17.28 14.26 -14.91
C ILE A 87 -16.84 12.81 -15.07
N LEU A 88 -17.47 12.06 -15.98
CA LEU A 88 -17.21 10.63 -16.17
C LEU A 88 -15.81 10.36 -16.69
N PRO A 89 -15.13 9.30 -16.20
CA PRO A 89 -13.83 8.90 -16.71
C PRO A 89 -13.98 8.12 -18.03
N ALA A 90 -12.90 8.07 -18.80
CA ALA A 90 -12.81 7.23 -19.99
C ALA A 90 -11.65 6.23 -19.86
N ASP A 91 -11.84 5.01 -20.33
CA ASP A 91 -10.81 3.99 -20.36
C ASP A 91 -9.75 4.25 -21.46
N GLU A 92 -8.69 3.43 -21.50
CA GLU A 92 -7.62 3.51 -22.49
C GLU A 92 -8.11 3.44 -23.94
N ARG A 93 -9.26 2.82 -24.18
CA ARG A 93 -9.89 2.75 -25.49
C ARG A 93 -10.77 3.97 -25.82
N GLY A 94 -10.79 4.98 -24.95
CA GLY A 94 -11.59 6.18 -25.07
C GLY A 94 -13.09 5.97 -24.79
N ARG A 95 -13.47 4.85 -24.20
CA ARG A 95 -14.86 4.57 -23.86
C ARG A 95 -15.21 5.20 -22.52
N VAL A 96 -16.23 6.06 -22.52
CA VAL A 96 -16.73 6.68 -21.30
C VAL A 96 -17.38 5.62 -20.40
N LEU A 97 -16.93 5.57 -19.14
CA LEU A 97 -17.49 4.67 -18.13
C LEU A 97 -18.79 5.26 -17.59
N ARG A 98 -19.78 4.39 -17.29
CA ARG A 98 -21.14 4.82 -16.98
C ARG A 98 -21.46 4.71 -15.50
N PHE A 99 -22.53 5.41 -15.09
CA PHE A 99 -23.15 5.26 -13.77
C PHE A 99 -23.61 3.80 -13.52
N GLY A 100 -23.62 3.38 -12.26
CA GLY A 100 -24.09 2.06 -11.82
C GLY A 100 -23.12 1.33 -10.87
N ALA A 101 -22.03 2.00 -10.52
CA ALA A 101 -21.07 1.53 -9.55
C ALA A 101 -20.61 2.70 -8.67
N ARG A 102 -19.38 2.68 -8.22
CA ARG A 102 -18.70 3.76 -7.50
C ARG A 102 -17.49 4.28 -8.30
N ARG A 103 -16.96 5.47 -7.98
CA ARG A 103 -15.78 6.09 -8.61
C ARG A 103 -15.95 6.38 -10.12
N HIS A 104 -17.14 6.67 -10.54
CA HIS A 104 -17.45 7.08 -11.91
C HIS A 104 -17.21 8.58 -12.12
N TYR A 105 -16.01 9.03 -11.78
CA TYR A 105 -15.52 10.41 -11.96
C TYR A 105 -14.05 10.42 -12.38
N CYS A 106 -13.64 11.52 -12.98
CA CYS A 106 -12.27 11.76 -13.44
C CYS A 106 -11.59 12.82 -12.58
N PHE A 107 -10.42 12.51 -12.03
CA PHE A 107 -9.63 13.43 -11.19
C PHE A 107 -9.20 14.71 -11.92
N SER A 108 -9.17 14.72 -13.26
CA SER A 108 -8.81 15.90 -14.06
C SER A 108 -10.01 16.73 -14.51
N SER A 109 -11.25 16.37 -14.13
CA SER A 109 -12.45 17.10 -14.53
C SER A 109 -12.66 18.36 -13.67
N PRO A 110 -12.63 19.58 -14.24
CA PRO A 110 -12.94 20.80 -13.48
C PRO A 110 -14.34 20.77 -12.88
N ALA A 111 -15.32 20.25 -13.63
CA ALA A 111 -16.69 20.09 -13.17
C ALA A 111 -16.77 19.20 -11.93
N TRP A 112 -15.95 18.15 -11.87
CA TRP A 112 -15.88 17.28 -10.70
C TRP A 112 -15.30 18.00 -9.47
N TRP A 113 -14.28 18.83 -9.68
CA TRP A 113 -13.69 19.62 -8.60
C TRP A 113 -14.68 20.62 -8.00
N GLU A 114 -15.45 21.31 -8.85
CA GLU A 114 -16.52 22.22 -8.43
C GLU A 114 -17.56 21.52 -7.55
N GLU A 115 -18.05 20.35 -7.98
CA GLU A 115 -19.06 19.59 -7.25
C GLU A 115 -18.50 18.99 -5.95
N THR A 116 -17.26 18.52 -5.97
CA THR A 116 -16.56 18.07 -4.76
C THR A 116 -16.43 19.20 -3.75
N GLN A 117 -15.96 20.36 -4.19
CA GLN A 117 -15.87 21.53 -3.31
C GLN A 117 -17.21 21.85 -2.67
N ARG A 118 -18.28 21.91 -3.46
CA ARG A 118 -19.63 22.24 -2.99
C ARG A 118 -20.13 21.27 -1.92
N ILE A 119 -20.04 19.97 -2.13
CA ILE A 119 -20.54 18.98 -1.17
C ILE A 119 -19.66 18.91 0.09
N VAL A 120 -18.33 19.02 -0.05
CA VAL A 120 -17.41 18.98 1.09
C VAL A 120 -17.55 20.24 1.96
N GLU A 121 -17.76 21.41 1.34
CA GLU A 121 -18.07 22.65 2.07
C GLU A 121 -19.38 22.53 2.84
N ALA A 122 -20.46 22.05 2.21
CA ALA A 122 -21.76 21.87 2.87
C ALA A 122 -21.69 20.91 4.08
N LEU A 123 -20.94 19.81 3.96
CA LEU A 123 -20.70 18.88 5.07
C LEU A 123 -19.84 19.50 6.17
N GLY A 124 -18.75 20.17 5.80
CA GLY A 124 -17.85 20.83 6.75
C GLY A 124 -18.52 21.96 7.54
N GLU A 125 -19.33 22.78 6.88
CA GLU A 125 -20.12 23.84 7.53
C GLU A 125 -21.11 23.26 8.54
N ARG A 126 -21.78 22.15 8.20
CA ARG A 126 -22.78 21.55 9.07
C ARG A 126 -22.18 20.74 10.21
N TYR A 127 -21.21 19.87 9.92
CA TYR A 127 -20.72 18.85 10.87
C TYR A 127 -19.29 19.09 11.36
N GLY A 128 -18.59 20.11 10.88
CA GLY A 128 -17.20 20.36 11.24
C GLY A 128 -16.95 20.51 12.74
N ASN A 129 -17.94 21.02 13.48
CA ASN A 129 -17.89 21.17 14.93
C ASN A 129 -18.81 20.19 15.70
N HIS A 130 -19.38 19.19 15.02
CA HIS A 130 -20.29 18.23 15.67
C HIS A 130 -19.54 17.38 16.70
N PRO A 131 -20.02 17.24 17.95
CA PRO A 131 -19.27 16.60 19.04
C PRO A 131 -18.99 15.10 18.79
N ALA A 132 -19.84 14.38 18.06
CA ALA A 132 -19.61 12.98 17.72
C ALA A 132 -18.56 12.79 16.61
N VAL A 133 -18.32 13.80 15.76
CA VAL A 133 -17.35 13.72 14.66
C VAL A 133 -15.94 13.90 15.22
N ALA A 134 -15.15 12.83 15.19
CA ALA A 134 -13.77 12.82 15.66
C ALA A 134 -12.77 13.11 14.52
N GLY A 135 -13.10 12.75 13.29
CA GLY A 135 -12.27 12.93 12.11
C GLY A 135 -13.07 12.75 10.82
N TRP A 136 -12.38 12.95 9.70
CA TRP A 136 -12.95 12.86 8.36
C TRP A 136 -12.17 11.85 7.52
N GLN A 137 -12.89 10.95 6.84
CA GLN A 137 -12.31 10.21 5.73
C GLN A 137 -12.57 10.95 4.42
N LEU A 138 -11.50 11.24 3.69
CA LEU A 138 -11.60 11.86 2.38
C LEU A 138 -11.87 10.78 1.34
N ASP A 139 -13.03 10.83 0.66
CA ASP A 139 -13.40 9.86 -0.38
C ASP A 139 -13.32 8.39 0.13
N ASN A 140 -13.10 7.44 -0.76
CA ASN A 140 -12.86 6.04 -0.42
C ASN A 140 -12.02 5.35 -1.50
N GLU A 141 -10.88 4.76 -1.15
CA GLU A 141 -10.00 3.97 -2.04
C GLU A 141 -9.77 4.65 -3.39
N TYR A 142 -9.07 5.77 -3.44
CA TYR A 142 -8.80 6.52 -4.67
C TYR A 142 -8.35 5.60 -5.81
N GLY A 143 -8.94 5.81 -6.99
CA GLY A 143 -8.55 5.13 -8.22
C GLY A 143 -8.97 3.67 -8.35
N CYS A 144 -9.64 3.07 -7.37
CA CYS A 144 -10.13 1.69 -7.45
C CYS A 144 -10.85 1.42 -8.79
N HIS A 145 -10.67 0.23 -9.34
CA HIS A 145 -11.15 -0.18 -10.66
C HIS A 145 -10.50 0.56 -11.84
N LEU A 146 -9.21 0.91 -11.71
CA LEU A 146 -8.38 1.51 -12.76
C LEU A 146 -8.90 2.88 -13.24
N THR A 147 -9.34 3.72 -12.31
CA THR A 147 -9.89 5.05 -12.64
C THR A 147 -8.88 6.19 -12.48
N VAL A 148 -7.64 5.91 -12.08
CA VAL A 148 -6.56 6.91 -11.99
C VAL A 148 -6.16 7.37 -13.39
N LEU A 149 -5.84 6.45 -14.29
CA LEU A 149 -5.51 6.74 -15.67
C LEU A 149 -6.79 6.94 -16.47
N SER A 150 -7.25 8.19 -16.57
CA SER A 150 -8.42 8.53 -17.37
C SER A 150 -8.02 9.19 -18.68
N TYR A 151 -8.62 8.72 -19.76
CA TYR A 151 -8.42 9.25 -21.10
C TYR A 151 -9.62 10.09 -21.58
N ALA A 152 -10.34 10.70 -20.62
CA ALA A 152 -11.45 11.60 -20.92
C ALA A 152 -10.94 12.89 -21.62
N PRO A 153 -11.76 13.55 -22.47
CA PRO A 153 -11.32 14.68 -23.29
C PRO A 153 -10.67 15.83 -22.51
N HIS A 154 -11.12 16.09 -21.28
CA HIS A 154 -10.57 17.14 -20.42
C HIS A 154 -9.21 16.78 -19.79
N CYS A 155 -8.79 15.52 -19.80
CA CYS A 155 -7.45 15.14 -19.36
C CYS A 155 -6.37 15.69 -20.28
N LEU A 156 -6.63 15.78 -21.59
CA LEU A 156 -5.65 16.25 -22.56
C LEU A 156 -5.16 17.67 -22.30
N PRO A 157 -6.01 18.71 -22.18
CA PRO A 157 -5.55 20.06 -21.88
C PRO A 157 -4.90 20.17 -20.49
N ALA A 158 -5.31 19.36 -19.51
CA ALA A 158 -4.68 19.32 -18.20
C ALA A 158 -3.26 18.72 -18.27
N PHE A 159 -3.09 17.63 -19.00
CA PHE A 159 -1.79 17.00 -19.23
C PHE A 159 -0.82 17.90 -19.98
N ARG A 160 -1.27 18.60 -21.02
CA ARG A 160 -0.45 19.58 -21.77
C ARG A 160 0.07 20.72 -20.86
N ARG A 161 -0.79 21.28 -20.00
CA ARG A 161 -0.35 22.29 -19.01
C ARG A 161 0.66 21.72 -18.00
N TRP A 162 0.45 20.49 -17.56
CA TRP A 162 1.39 19.81 -16.66
C TRP A 162 2.76 19.60 -17.33
N LEU A 163 2.79 19.20 -18.61
CA LEU A 163 4.02 19.05 -19.38
C LEU A 163 4.72 20.38 -19.59
N GLU A 164 3.98 21.45 -19.92
CA GLU A 164 4.52 22.79 -20.06
C GLU A 164 5.15 23.28 -18.74
N ALA A 165 4.48 23.09 -17.62
CA ALA A 165 5.01 23.42 -16.30
C ALA A 165 6.26 22.62 -15.94
N ARG A 166 6.34 21.35 -16.34
CA ARG A 166 7.47 20.46 -16.07
C ARG A 166 8.70 20.75 -16.92
N TYR A 167 8.52 21.00 -18.22
CA TYR A 167 9.62 21.12 -19.18
C TYR A 167 9.94 22.56 -19.59
N GLY A 168 9.02 23.47 -19.42
CA GLY A 168 9.17 24.89 -19.80
C GLY A 168 9.14 25.15 -21.31
N THR A 169 9.83 24.32 -22.10
CA THR A 169 9.89 24.46 -23.58
C THR A 169 9.65 23.11 -24.26
N ILE A 170 9.10 23.17 -25.48
CA ILE A 170 8.87 21.97 -26.28
C ILE A 170 10.18 21.27 -26.69
N ASP A 171 11.26 22.04 -26.88
CA ASP A 171 12.58 21.48 -27.21
C ASP A 171 13.16 20.70 -26.02
N ALA A 172 12.97 21.16 -24.78
CA ALA A 172 13.36 20.45 -23.58
C ALA A 172 12.58 19.13 -23.45
N LEU A 173 11.26 19.14 -23.72
CA LEU A 173 10.45 17.93 -23.75
C LEU A 173 10.93 16.96 -24.84
N ASN A 174 11.12 17.42 -26.08
CA ASN A 174 11.60 16.59 -27.18
C ASN A 174 12.94 15.91 -26.86
N THR A 175 13.86 16.65 -26.21
CA THR A 175 15.14 16.12 -25.76
C THR A 175 14.95 15.06 -24.67
N ALA A 176 14.13 15.35 -23.66
CA ALA A 176 13.83 14.46 -22.54
C ALA A 176 13.16 13.15 -23.01
N TRP A 177 12.22 13.25 -23.95
CA TRP A 177 11.52 12.07 -24.50
C TRP A 177 12.29 11.33 -25.59
N GLY A 178 13.44 11.88 -26.06
CA GLY A 178 14.15 11.34 -27.21
C GLY A 178 13.29 11.31 -28.48
N ALA A 179 12.50 12.36 -28.69
CA ALA A 179 11.43 12.42 -29.70
C ALA A 179 11.93 12.31 -31.15
N ALA A 180 13.23 12.46 -31.40
CA ALA A 180 13.83 12.19 -32.70
C ALA A 180 13.68 10.72 -33.14
N PHE A 181 13.52 9.80 -32.19
CA PHE A 181 13.28 8.38 -32.47
C PHE A 181 11.90 8.21 -33.13
N TRP A 182 11.87 7.53 -34.28
CA TRP A 182 10.68 7.36 -35.13
C TRP A 182 9.97 8.66 -35.53
N SER A 183 10.73 9.78 -35.62
CA SER A 183 10.22 11.09 -36.03
C SER A 183 9.04 11.61 -35.19
N GLN A 184 9.09 11.42 -33.87
CA GLN A 184 8.04 11.83 -32.93
C GLN A 184 8.21 13.26 -32.41
N THR A 185 9.04 14.10 -33.05
CA THR A 185 9.31 15.47 -32.62
C THR A 185 8.06 16.34 -32.70
N TYR A 186 7.75 17.03 -31.61
CA TYR A 186 6.66 18.01 -31.50
C TYR A 186 7.18 19.43 -31.70
N ARG A 187 6.35 20.31 -32.23
CA ARG A 187 6.66 21.74 -32.40
C ARG A 187 6.07 22.62 -31.31
N THR A 188 4.96 22.17 -30.72
CA THR A 188 4.27 22.87 -29.63
C THR A 188 3.62 21.84 -28.70
N PHE A 189 3.29 22.25 -27.47
CA PHE A 189 2.61 21.36 -26.50
C PHE A 189 1.21 20.95 -26.98
N GLU A 190 0.54 21.78 -27.79
CA GLU A 190 -0.79 21.50 -28.35
C GLU A 190 -0.80 20.31 -29.33
N GLN A 191 0.35 19.91 -29.86
CA GLN A 191 0.47 18.74 -30.74
C GLN A 191 0.53 17.41 -29.97
N ILE A 192 0.71 17.45 -28.66
CA ILE A 192 0.83 16.25 -27.84
C ILE A 192 -0.57 15.71 -27.55
N ASP A 193 -0.79 14.44 -27.83
CA ASP A 193 -2.00 13.69 -27.46
C ASP A 193 -1.79 12.88 -26.18
N LEU A 194 -2.84 12.21 -25.67
CA LEU A 194 -2.69 11.22 -24.60
C LEU A 194 -1.99 9.96 -25.14
N PRO A 195 -1.24 9.20 -24.32
CA PRO A 195 -0.44 8.06 -24.78
C PRO A 195 -1.24 6.77 -25.00
N ASN A 196 -2.46 6.91 -25.52
CA ASN A 196 -3.34 5.78 -25.87
C ASN A 196 -3.68 5.78 -27.36
N LEU A 197 -4.26 4.70 -27.83
CA LEU A 197 -4.73 4.51 -29.22
C LEU A 197 -3.61 4.64 -30.28
N THR A 198 -2.37 4.55 -29.91
CA THR A 198 -1.24 4.45 -30.83
C THR A 198 -1.19 3.08 -31.50
N VAL A 199 -0.53 2.97 -32.65
CA VAL A 199 -0.46 1.70 -33.42
C VAL A 199 0.24 0.60 -32.66
N THR A 200 1.28 0.97 -31.94
CA THR A 200 1.98 0.15 -30.94
C THR A 200 2.17 0.98 -29.68
N GLU A 201 2.97 0.53 -28.72
CA GLU A 201 3.20 1.27 -27.47
C GLU A 201 3.71 2.67 -27.73
N ALA A 202 3.12 3.65 -27.05
CA ALA A 202 3.59 5.04 -27.10
C ALA A 202 5.00 5.15 -26.48
N ASN A 203 5.67 6.29 -26.77
CA ASN A 203 6.98 6.62 -26.21
C ASN A 203 7.00 6.39 -24.68
N PRO A 204 7.98 5.64 -24.13
CA PRO A 204 7.99 5.28 -22.72
C PRO A 204 8.09 6.48 -21.78
N SER A 205 8.79 7.55 -22.16
CA SER A 205 8.85 8.80 -21.40
C SER A 205 7.49 9.49 -21.35
N HIS A 206 6.76 9.49 -22.47
CA HIS A 206 5.39 10.01 -22.56
C HIS A 206 4.43 9.22 -21.64
N ARG A 207 4.52 7.89 -21.67
CA ARG A 207 3.70 7.02 -20.78
C ARG A 207 4.01 7.26 -19.31
N LEU A 208 5.29 7.37 -18.93
CA LEU A 208 5.69 7.64 -17.56
C LEU A 208 5.20 9.01 -17.08
N ASP A 209 5.32 10.04 -17.91
CA ASP A 209 4.83 11.38 -17.57
C ASP A 209 3.30 11.41 -17.45
N PHE A 210 2.57 10.58 -18.20
CA PHE A 210 1.12 10.46 -18.03
C PHE A 210 0.75 9.76 -16.71
N HIS A 211 1.51 8.76 -16.26
CA HIS A 211 1.35 8.17 -14.93
C HIS A 211 1.62 9.21 -13.82
N ARG A 212 2.72 9.96 -13.93
CA ARG A 212 3.06 11.04 -12.98
C ARG A 212 1.96 12.09 -12.90
N PHE A 213 1.53 12.59 -14.08
CA PHE A 213 0.41 13.53 -14.16
C PHE A 213 -0.84 13.00 -13.49
N SER A 214 -1.24 11.77 -13.79
CA SER A 214 -2.45 11.16 -13.23
C SER A 214 -2.35 10.99 -11.72
N SER A 215 -1.19 10.60 -11.20
CA SER A 215 -0.89 10.55 -9.76
C SER A 215 -0.96 11.93 -9.10
N ASP A 216 -0.39 12.95 -9.73
CA ASP A 216 -0.43 14.33 -9.23
C ASP A 216 -1.87 14.87 -9.18
N GLN A 217 -2.75 14.45 -10.12
CA GLN A 217 -4.18 14.82 -10.09
C GLN A 217 -4.89 14.22 -8.87
N VAL A 218 -4.58 12.97 -8.50
CA VAL A 218 -5.13 12.35 -7.28
C VAL A 218 -4.67 13.11 -6.04
N ALA A 219 -3.37 13.41 -5.94
CA ALA A 219 -2.83 14.16 -4.80
C ALA A 219 -3.42 15.58 -4.70
N ALA A 220 -3.57 16.27 -5.83
CA ALA A 220 -4.17 17.61 -5.86
C ALA A 220 -5.67 17.57 -5.48
N TYR A 221 -6.39 16.55 -5.93
CA TYR A 221 -7.80 16.32 -5.56
C TYR A 221 -7.97 16.03 -4.05
N ASN A 222 -7.10 15.21 -3.48
CA ASN A 222 -7.07 14.99 -2.03
C ASN A 222 -6.82 16.29 -1.27
N ARG A 223 -5.85 17.07 -1.72
CA ARG A 223 -5.49 18.36 -1.12
C ARG A 223 -6.65 19.36 -1.13
N LEU A 224 -7.45 19.40 -2.20
CA LEU A 224 -8.65 20.23 -2.26
C LEU A 224 -9.59 19.94 -1.08
N GLN A 225 -9.93 18.67 -0.87
CA GLN A 225 -10.82 18.26 0.22
C GLN A 225 -10.19 18.53 1.60
N ALA A 226 -8.90 18.19 1.75
CA ALA A 226 -8.15 18.43 2.99
C ALA A 226 -8.16 19.92 3.38
N GLN A 227 -7.90 20.84 2.45
CA GLN A 227 -7.89 22.28 2.71
C GLN A 227 -9.26 22.79 3.16
N ILE A 228 -10.34 22.32 2.56
CA ILE A 228 -11.70 22.70 2.95
C ILE A 228 -11.98 22.25 4.38
N LEU A 229 -11.70 20.98 4.69
CA LEU A 229 -11.99 20.42 6.00
C LEU A 229 -11.07 20.96 7.10
N ARG A 230 -9.80 21.25 6.81
CA ARG A 230 -8.90 21.95 7.74
C ARG A 230 -9.47 23.31 8.16
N ARG A 231 -10.10 24.04 7.22
CA ARG A 231 -10.71 25.34 7.46
C ARG A 231 -12.02 25.24 8.25
N LEU A 232 -12.90 24.28 7.89
CA LEU A 232 -14.26 24.19 8.42
C LEU A 232 -14.39 23.29 9.66
N SER A 233 -13.41 22.43 9.89
CA SER A 233 -13.41 21.42 10.96
C SER A 233 -12.07 21.39 11.72
N PRO A 234 -11.63 22.49 12.30
CA PRO A 234 -10.32 22.58 12.94
C PRO A 234 -10.22 21.60 14.12
N GLY A 235 -9.04 20.94 14.22
CA GLY A 235 -8.75 19.98 15.29
C GLY A 235 -9.32 18.57 15.08
N ARG A 236 -9.99 18.30 13.96
CA ARG A 236 -10.38 16.95 13.55
C ARG A 236 -9.31 16.37 12.63
N PHE A 237 -8.97 15.09 12.84
CA PHE A 237 -8.00 14.42 11.98
C PHE A 237 -8.60 14.11 10.60
N LEU A 238 -7.73 14.07 9.60
CA LEU A 238 -8.04 13.66 8.24
C LEU A 238 -7.38 12.30 7.96
N VAL A 239 -8.11 11.41 7.31
CA VAL A 239 -7.67 10.08 6.93
C VAL A 239 -8.18 9.72 5.54
N HIS A 240 -7.45 8.85 4.82
CA HIS A 240 -7.90 8.17 3.61
C HIS A 240 -7.53 6.70 3.68
N ASN A 241 -8.40 5.82 3.16
CA ASN A 241 -8.15 4.38 3.12
C ASN A 241 -7.53 3.96 1.78
N PHE A 242 -6.26 3.63 1.80
CA PHE A 242 -5.53 3.12 0.64
C PHE A 242 -5.75 1.61 0.45
N MET A 243 -5.75 1.16 -0.80
CA MET A 243 -5.81 -0.28 -1.10
C MET A 243 -4.43 -0.94 -1.07
N GLY A 244 -4.35 -2.16 -0.54
CA GLY A 244 -3.13 -2.96 -0.57
C GLY A 244 -2.73 -3.37 -1.99
N PHE A 245 -1.43 -3.29 -2.31
CA PHE A 245 -0.84 -3.57 -3.64
C PHE A 245 -1.48 -2.79 -4.80
N PHE A 246 -2.11 -1.67 -4.51
CA PHE A 246 -2.63 -0.75 -5.52
C PHE A 246 -1.58 0.32 -5.80
N THR A 247 -1.09 0.37 -7.01
CA THR A 247 0.07 1.19 -7.40
C THR A 247 -0.21 2.11 -8.59
N GLU A 248 -1.48 2.39 -8.85
CA GLU A 248 -1.90 3.26 -9.94
C GLU A 248 -1.51 4.74 -9.72
N PHE A 249 -1.27 5.14 -8.47
CA PHE A 249 -0.77 6.45 -8.07
C PHE A 249 0.22 6.33 -6.90
N ASP A 250 1.01 7.36 -6.69
CA ASP A 250 1.92 7.45 -5.55
C ASP A 250 1.15 7.88 -4.28
N HIS A 251 1.16 7.02 -3.27
CA HIS A 251 0.45 7.26 -2.02
C HIS A 251 1.17 8.28 -1.12
N TYR A 252 2.47 8.44 -1.22
CA TYR A 252 3.25 9.34 -0.37
C TYR A 252 2.82 10.81 -0.47
N PRO A 253 2.61 11.40 -1.67
CA PRO A 253 2.10 12.77 -1.78
C PRO A 253 0.70 12.97 -1.21
N VAL A 254 -0.18 11.96 -1.30
CA VAL A 254 -1.53 12.00 -0.71
C VAL A 254 -1.44 11.95 0.82
N ALA A 255 -0.60 11.08 1.38
CA ALA A 255 -0.42 10.94 2.82
C ALA A 255 0.01 12.23 3.51
N ARG A 256 0.81 13.09 2.84
CA ARG A 256 1.26 14.39 3.38
C ARG A 256 0.14 15.37 3.71
N ASP A 257 -1.02 15.25 3.10
CA ASP A 257 -2.18 16.09 3.38
C ASP A 257 -3.07 15.52 4.51
N LEU A 258 -2.76 14.32 5.02
CA LEU A 258 -3.50 13.59 6.04
C LEU A 258 -2.82 13.64 7.41
N ASP A 259 -3.56 13.35 8.48
CA ASP A 259 -3.00 13.16 9.82
C ASP A 259 -2.76 11.69 10.15
N VAL A 260 -3.44 10.81 9.43
CA VAL A 260 -3.42 9.36 9.60
C VAL A 260 -3.42 8.70 8.24
N SER A 261 -2.41 7.90 7.95
CA SER A 261 -2.46 6.99 6.80
C SER A 261 -3.27 5.76 7.18
N SER A 262 -4.21 5.34 6.34
CA SER A 262 -4.91 4.08 6.60
C SER A 262 -5.03 3.21 5.36
N TRP A 263 -5.24 1.92 5.55
CA TRP A 263 -5.35 0.99 4.45
C TRP A 263 -6.35 -0.13 4.72
N ASP A 264 -6.74 -0.83 3.65
CA ASP A 264 -7.75 -1.87 3.67
C ASP A 264 -7.10 -3.24 3.59
N SER A 265 -7.17 -3.96 4.71
CA SER A 265 -6.50 -5.24 4.95
C SER A 265 -7.43 -6.41 4.69
N TYR A 266 -7.25 -7.04 3.53
CA TYR A 266 -7.99 -8.23 3.11
C TYR A 266 -7.04 -9.40 2.86
N PRO A 267 -6.43 -10.01 3.89
CA PRO A 267 -5.33 -10.96 3.75
C PRO A 267 -5.63 -12.14 2.84
N LEU A 268 -6.84 -12.71 2.89
CA LEU A 268 -7.20 -13.85 2.03
C LEU A 268 -7.38 -13.43 0.57
N GLY A 269 -8.11 -12.33 0.33
CA GLY A 269 -8.34 -11.81 -1.01
C GLY A 269 -7.04 -11.37 -1.69
N HIS A 270 -6.16 -10.68 -0.95
CA HIS A 270 -4.85 -10.26 -1.47
C HIS A 270 -3.94 -11.46 -1.78
N THR A 271 -3.92 -12.49 -0.93
CA THR A 271 -3.16 -13.73 -1.16
C THR A 271 -3.61 -14.45 -2.43
N ASP A 272 -4.92 -14.46 -2.70
CA ASP A 272 -5.45 -15.13 -3.89
C ASP A 272 -5.23 -14.33 -5.19
N GLN A 273 -5.34 -13.00 -5.15
CA GLN A 273 -5.42 -12.17 -6.35
C GLN A 273 -4.20 -11.25 -6.60
N ARG A 274 -3.57 -10.70 -5.55
CA ARG A 274 -2.65 -9.55 -5.70
C ARG A 274 -1.18 -9.93 -5.89
N LEU A 275 -0.80 -11.14 -5.52
CA LEU A 275 0.57 -11.66 -5.70
C LEU A 275 0.55 -12.89 -6.62
N PRO A 276 1.57 -13.06 -7.46
CA PRO A 276 1.73 -14.23 -8.32
C PRO A 276 2.29 -15.43 -7.53
N LEU A 277 1.60 -15.82 -6.46
CA LEU A 277 1.93 -16.99 -5.66
C LEU A 277 1.66 -18.29 -6.44
N SER A 278 2.46 -19.30 -6.19
CA SER A 278 2.24 -20.65 -6.72
C SER A 278 0.91 -21.23 -6.22
N ALA A 279 0.34 -22.18 -6.95
CA ALA A 279 -0.87 -22.87 -6.54
C ALA A 279 -0.71 -23.58 -5.18
N GLU A 280 0.51 -24.03 -4.86
CA GLU A 280 0.83 -24.64 -3.56
C GLU A 280 0.78 -23.63 -2.42
N GLU A 281 1.42 -22.45 -2.60
CA GLU A 281 1.37 -21.35 -1.63
C GLU A 281 -0.07 -20.86 -1.42
N LYS A 282 -0.84 -20.65 -2.50
CA LYS A 282 -2.26 -20.26 -2.41
C LYS A 282 -3.08 -21.30 -1.64
N ARG A 283 -2.87 -22.60 -1.90
CA ARG A 283 -3.54 -23.69 -1.16
C ARG A 283 -3.15 -23.68 0.32
N ARG A 284 -1.86 -23.52 0.62
CA ARG A 284 -1.34 -23.49 1.98
C ARG A 284 -1.94 -22.35 2.80
N TRP A 285 -1.99 -21.17 2.24
CA TRP A 285 -2.42 -19.95 2.92
C TRP A 285 -3.88 -19.58 2.67
N ALA A 286 -4.67 -20.46 2.05
CA ALA A 286 -6.04 -20.18 1.65
C ALA A 286 -6.96 -19.68 2.78
N ARG A 287 -6.70 -20.08 4.03
CA ARG A 287 -7.53 -19.72 5.19
C ARG A 287 -6.82 -18.88 6.25
N SER A 288 -5.52 -18.63 6.07
CA SER A 288 -4.75 -17.78 6.98
C SER A 288 -4.25 -16.50 6.32
N GLY A 289 -4.26 -16.42 4.99
CA GLY A 289 -3.52 -15.41 4.24
C GLY A 289 -2.00 -15.67 4.31
N HIS A 290 -1.27 -15.21 3.30
CA HIS A 290 0.19 -15.30 3.30
C HIS A 290 0.74 -14.41 4.43
N PRO A 291 1.65 -14.92 5.31
CA PRO A 291 2.08 -14.23 6.54
C PRO A 291 2.68 -12.83 6.36
N ASP A 292 3.19 -12.53 5.17
CA ASP A 292 3.90 -11.28 4.92
C ASP A 292 3.11 -10.29 4.04
N VAL A 293 1.88 -10.62 3.63
CA VAL A 293 1.04 -9.73 2.79
C VAL A 293 0.51 -8.55 3.60
N ALA A 294 -0.15 -8.83 4.72
CA ALA A 294 -0.66 -7.76 5.59
C ALA A 294 0.50 -6.98 6.22
N ALA A 295 1.50 -7.67 6.74
CA ALA A 295 2.67 -7.07 7.38
C ALA A 295 3.43 -6.09 6.47
N PHE A 296 3.59 -6.40 5.17
CA PHE A 296 4.19 -5.49 4.18
C PHE A 296 3.46 -4.15 4.14
N HIS A 297 2.14 -4.18 4.08
CA HIS A 297 1.34 -2.95 4.02
C HIS A 297 1.28 -2.23 5.37
N HIS A 298 1.27 -2.95 6.49
CA HIS A 298 1.41 -2.34 7.81
C HIS A 298 2.68 -1.50 7.91
N ASP A 299 3.81 -2.05 7.44
CA ASP A 299 5.09 -1.34 7.46
C ASP A 299 5.16 -0.22 6.40
N LEU A 300 4.51 -0.39 5.23
CA LEU A 300 4.41 0.63 4.19
C LEU A 300 3.63 1.86 4.69
N TYR A 301 2.42 1.66 5.23
CA TYR A 301 1.59 2.79 5.68
C TYR A 301 2.09 3.39 6.99
N ARG A 302 2.79 2.62 7.83
CA ARG A 302 3.51 3.15 8.98
C ARG A 302 4.71 4.01 8.57
N GLY A 303 5.35 3.73 7.45
CA GLY A 303 6.46 4.50 6.88
C GLY A 303 6.04 5.76 6.13
N MET A 304 4.74 6.06 6.06
CA MET A 304 4.23 7.29 5.45
C MET A 304 4.15 8.41 6.48
N ASP A 305 4.49 9.63 6.05
CA ASP A 305 4.43 10.86 6.84
C ASP A 305 4.97 10.71 8.28
N GLU A 306 4.21 11.13 9.29
CA GLU A 306 4.59 11.08 10.72
C GLU A 306 4.43 9.68 11.36
N GLY A 307 4.10 8.66 10.59
CA GLY A 307 3.99 7.28 11.06
C GLY A 307 2.75 6.96 11.88
N ARG A 308 1.71 7.82 11.88
CA ARG A 308 0.39 7.49 12.41
C ARG A 308 -0.40 6.71 11.35
N TRP A 309 -0.88 5.53 11.72
CA TRP A 309 -1.58 4.72 10.75
C TRP A 309 -2.67 3.83 11.37
N TRP A 310 -3.67 3.48 10.56
CA TRP A 310 -4.80 2.62 10.90
C TRP A 310 -4.99 1.53 9.86
N VAL A 311 -5.67 0.44 10.24
CA VAL A 311 -6.40 -0.39 9.31
C VAL A 311 -7.84 0.14 9.29
N MET A 312 -8.30 0.66 8.14
CA MET A 312 -9.66 1.19 8.03
C MET A 312 -10.67 0.10 7.72
N GLU A 313 -10.26 -0.91 6.96
CA GLU A 313 -11.11 -2.05 6.61
C GLU A 313 -10.36 -3.36 6.86
N GLN A 314 -10.57 -3.96 8.02
CA GLN A 314 -10.04 -5.29 8.33
C GLN A 314 -11.04 -6.36 7.91
N GLN A 315 -10.57 -7.37 7.20
CA GLN A 315 -11.35 -8.55 6.79
C GLN A 315 -11.89 -9.30 8.01
N PRO A 316 -13.25 -9.46 8.18
CA PRO A 316 -13.82 -10.21 9.29
C PRO A 316 -14.23 -11.64 8.91
N GLY A 317 -14.32 -11.93 7.61
CA GLY A 317 -14.82 -13.20 7.06
C GLY A 317 -14.54 -13.31 5.57
N PRO A 318 -15.28 -14.11 4.79
CA PRO A 318 -15.15 -14.15 3.35
C PRO A 318 -15.36 -12.76 2.72
N VAL A 319 -14.52 -12.40 1.73
CA VAL A 319 -14.79 -11.29 0.81
C VAL A 319 -15.62 -11.79 -0.37
N ASN A 320 -15.93 -10.92 -1.36
CA ASN A 320 -16.73 -11.31 -2.54
C ASN A 320 -16.07 -10.94 -3.87
N TRP A 321 -14.88 -10.35 -3.85
CA TRP A 321 -14.24 -9.76 -5.02
C TRP A 321 -13.01 -10.52 -5.53
N ALA A 322 -12.44 -11.44 -4.74
CA ALA A 322 -11.36 -12.29 -5.19
C ALA A 322 -11.88 -13.46 -6.05
N PRO A 323 -11.05 -14.09 -6.89
CA PRO A 323 -11.42 -15.29 -7.64
C PRO A 323 -11.97 -16.41 -6.74
N TYR A 324 -11.39 -16.58 -5.53
CA TYR A 324 -11.86 -17.53 -4.52
C TYR A 324 -11.91 -16.84 -3.16
N ASN A 325 -12.99 -17.06 -2.42
CA ASN A 325 -13.30 -16.33 -1.19
C ASN A 325 -13.56 -17.29 -0.01
N PRO A 326 -12.53 -18.01 0.48
CA PRO A 326 -12.67 -18.91 1.62
C PRO A 326 -12.94 -18.15 2.93
N ALA A 327 -13.57 -18.79 3.87
CA ALA A 327 -13.65 -18.27 5.23
C ALA A 327 -12.29 -18.38 5.93
N PRO A 328 -11.90 -17.39 6.75
CA PRO A 328 -10.70 -17.49 7.58
C PRO A 328 -10.79 -18.67 8.56
N ALA A 329 -9.65 -19.28 8.84
CA ALA A 329 -9.58 -20.25 9.92
C ALA A 329 -9.88 -19.55 11.27
N ARG A 330 -10.44 -20.31 12.22
CA ARG A 330 -10.73 -19.77 13.57
C ARG A 330 -9.44 -19.26 14.23
N GLY A 331 -9.48 -18.06 14.78
CA GLY A 331 -8.35 -17.35 15.36
C GLY A 331 -7.67 -16.35 14.42
N MET A 332 -7.91 -16.42 13.11
CA MET A 332 -7.18 -15.58 12.15
C MET A 332 -7.59 -14.12 12.19
N VAL A 333 -8.86 -13.79 12.40
CA VAL A 333 -9.30 -12.38 12.51
C VAL A 333 -8.66 -11.74 13.74
N ARG A 334 -8.59 -12.48 14.86
CA ARG A 334 -7.87 -12.05 16.05
C ARG A 334 -6.37 -11.90 15.80
N LEU A 335 -5.73 -12.85 15.11
CA LEU A 335 -4.31 -12.83 14.79
C LEU A 335 -3.97 -11.61 13.93
N TRP A 336 -4.70 -11.35 12.84
CA TRP A 336 -4.47 -10.19 11.95
C TRP A 336 -4.65 -8.87 12.70
N THR A 337 -5.64 -8.79 13.57
CA THR A 337 -5.88 -7.59 14.40
C THR A 337 -4.70 -7.32 15.33
N TRP A 338 -4.19 -8.34 16.01
CA TRP A 338 -3.03 -8.21 16.87
C TRP A 338 -1.73 -7.94 16.07
N GLU A 339 -1.60 -8.50 14.88
CA GLU A 339 -0.46 -8.18 14.01
C GLU A 339 -0.44 -6.69 13.63
N ALA A 340 -1.58 -6.12 13.25
CA ALA A 340 -1.68 -4.70 12.98
C ALA A 340 -1.26 -3.86 14.21
N PHE A 341 -1.73 -4.21 15.41
CA PHE A 341 -1.29 -3.54 16.64
C PHE A 341 0.20 -3.73 16.95
N ALA A 342 0.75 -4.91 16.72
CA ALA A 342 2.18 -5.17 16.88
C ALA A 342 3.05 -4.37 15.90
N HIS A 343 2.50 -4.02 14.72
CA HIS A 343 3.12 -3.10 13.77
C HIS A 343 2.86 -1.61 14.11
N GLY A 344 2.10 -1.32 15.17
CA GLY A 344 1.86 0.03 15.69
C GLY A 344 0.60 0.73 15.17
N ALA A 345 -0.39 -0.01 14.67
CA ALA A 345 -1.69 0.56 14.31
C ALA A 345 -2.35 1.22 15.53
N GLU A 346 -2.89 2.42 15.38
CA GLU A 346 -3.68 3.07 16.44
C GLU A 346 -5.09 2.51 16.52
N VAL A 347 -5.66 2.19 15.36
CA VAL A 347 -7.01 1.62 15.22
C VAL A 347 -7.01 0.51 14.19
N VAL A 348 -7.74 -0.56 14.49
CA VAL A 348 -8.14 -1.58 13.52
C VAL A 348 -9.66 -1.54 13.41
N SER A 349 -10.15 -1.12 12.25
CA SER A 349 -11.57 -0.98 11.92
C SER A 349 -11.99 -2.12 11.00
N TYR A 350 -13.08 -2.78 11.31
CA TYR A 350 -13.55 -3.93 10.53
C TYR A 350 -14.54 -3.48 9.44
N PHE A 351 -14.42 -4.05 8.27
CA PHE A 351 -15.41 -3.91 7.21
C PHE A 351 -16.27 -5.17 7.15
N ARG A 352 -17.50 -5.14 7.66
CA ARG A 352 -18.33 -4.05 8.19
C ARG A 352 -19.08 -4.57 9.43
N TRP A 353 -19.88 -3.72 10.09
CA TRP A 353 -20.69 -4.11 11.25
C TRP A 353 -21.61 -5.29 10.94
N ARG A 354 -22.43 -5.16 9.89
CA ARG A 354 -23.39 -6.20 9.49
C ARG A 354 -23.30 -6.43 7.98
N GLN A 355 -23.26 -7.69 7.58
CA GLN A 355 -23.30 -8.11 6.18
C GLN A 355 -24.60 -7.62 5.52
N ALA A 356 -24.50 -6.95 4.37
CA ALA A 356 -25.63 -6.46 3.62
C ALA A 356 -26.39 -7.60 2.93
N PRO A 357 -27.71 -7.69 3.03
CA PRO A 357 -28.48 -8.73 2.37
C PRO A 357 -28.85 -8.37 0.91
N PHE A 358 -28.27 -7.31 0.35
CA PHE A 358 -28.60 -6.78 -0.97
C PHE A 358 -27.37 -6.20 -1.68
N ALA A 359 -27.54 -5.87 -2.97
CA ALA A 359 -26.59 -5.22 -3.85
C ALA A 359 -25.27 -6.02 -4.08
N GLN A 360 -24.20 -5.35 -4.49
CA GLN A 360 -22.98 -5.99 -4.96
C GLN A 360 -22.21 -6.75 -3.88
N GLU A 361 -22.31 -6.30 -2.63
CA GLU A 361 -21.52 -6.85 -1.52
C GLU A 361 -22.32 -7.78 -0.59
N GLN A 362 -23.44 -8.34 -1.07
CA GLN A 362 -24.25 -9.25 -0.25
C GLN A 362 -23.53 -10.53 0.19
N MET A 363 -22.44 -10.91 -0.48
CA MET A 363 -21.58 -12.04 -0.11
C MET A 363 -20.33 -11.61 0.67
N HIS A 364 -20.14 -10.32 0.93
CA HIS A 364 -19.05 -9.81 1.77
C HIS A 364 -19.45 -9.89 3.24
N ALA A 365 -18.70 -10.64 4.02
CA ALA A 365 -19.00 -10.84 5.45
C ALA A 365 -18.88 -9.52 6.24
N GLY A 366 -19.62 -9.46 7.35
CA GLY A 366 -19.48 -8.45 8.40
C GLY A 366 -19.08 -9.10 9.73
N LEU A 367 -18.96 -8.29 10.80
CA LEU A 367 -18.87 -8.81 12.17
C LEU A 367 -20.15 -9.54 12.58
N ASN A 368 -21.28 -9.09 12.04
CA ASN A 368 -22.59 -9.73 12.20
C ASN A 368 -23.09 -10.25 10.84
N ARG A 369 -23.78 -11.37 10.88
CA ARG A 369 -24.52 -11.94 9.76
C ARG A 369 -25.71 -11.05 9.38
N PRO A 370 -26.37 -11.29 8.22
CA PRO A 370 -27.55 -10.50 7.82
C PRO A 370 -28.71 -10.55 8.82
N ASP A 371 -28.84 -11.64 9.60
CA ASP A 371 -29.85 -11.81 10.65
C ASP A 371 -29.52 -11.04 11.95
N GLY A 372 -28.39 -10.33 12.00
CA GLY A 372 -27.91 -9.56 13.14
C GLY A 372 -27.15 -10.37 14.20
N ALA A 373 -27.04 -11.68 14.04
CA ALA A 373 -26.25 -12.50 14.96
C ALA A 373 -24.75 -12.30 14.73
N LEU A 374 -23.98 -12.26 15.81
CA LEU A 374 -22.53 -12.15 15.76
C LEU A 374 -21.91 -13.36 15.02
N ASP A 375 -21.05 -13.10 14.06
CA ASP A 375 -20.32 -14.15 13.32
C ASP A 375 -18.96 -14.42 13.94
N GLN A 376 -18.21 -15.40 13.43
CA GLN A 376 -16.88 -15.76 13.91
C GLN A 376 -15.96 -14.53 14.04
N GLY A 377 -15.89 -13.69 13.00
CA GLY A 377 -15.06 -12.49 13.04
C GLY A 377 -15.45 -11.51 14.14
N GLY A 378 -16.74 -11.39 14.43
CA GLY A 378 -17.25 -10.57 15.54
C GLY A 378 -16.93 -11.17 16.92
N GLU A 379 -16.97 -12.50 17.07
CA GLU A 379 -16.53 -13.17 18.31
C GLU A 379 -15.04 -12.93 18.56
N GLU A 380 -14.21 -13.04 17.53
CA GLU A 380 -12.77 -12.81 17.61
C GLU A 380 -12.44 -11.33 17.88
N ALA A 381 -13.16 -10.38 17.27
CA ALA A 381 -13.03 -8.95 17.58
C ALA A 381 -13.38 -8.63 19.04
N ARG A 382 -14.43 -9.26 19.59
CA ARG A 382 -14.80 -9.13 21.01
C ARG A 382 -13.69 -9.68 21.91
N GLN A 383 -13.06 -10.81 21.55
CA GLN A 383 -11.93 -11.35 22.29
C GLN A 383 -10.75 -10.36 22.28
N VAL A 384 -10.42 -9.77 21.14
CA VAL A 384 -9.36 -8.73 21.05
C VAL A 384 -9.67 -7.56 21.98
N ALA A 385 -10.92 -7.07 22.02
CA ALA A 385 -11.30 -5.97 22.91
C ALA A 385 -11.04 -6.29 24.39
N GLN A 386 -11.34 -7.53 24.81
CA GLN A 386 -11.07 -8.02 26.17
C GLN A 386 -9.57 -8.11 26.46
N GLU A 387 -8.78 -8.61 25.53
CA GLU A 387 -7.32 -8.72 25.66
C GLU A 387 -6.65 -7.35 25.71
N MET A 388 -7.11 -6.39 24.89
CA MET A 388 -6.61 -5.02 24.90
C MET A 388 -6.81 -4.32 26.24
N ALA A 389 -7.92 -4.57 26.93
CA ALA A 389 -8.19 -4.00 28.24
C ALA A 389 -7.15 -4.43 29.32
N VAL A 390 -6.54 -5.61 29.14
CA VAL A 390 -5.45 -6.10 30.02
C VAL A 390 -4.09 -5.55 29.61
N MET A 391 -3.92 -5.19 28.32
CA MET A 391 -2.68 -4.72 27.72
C MET A 391 -2.50 -3.20 27.79
N ASP A 392 -3.39 -2.48 28.48
CA ASP A 392 -3.45 -1.01 28.50
C ASP A 392 -2.08 -0.37 28.82
N GLY A 393 -1.67 0.58 27.98
CA GLY A 393 -0.38 1.27 28.04
C GLY A 393 0.83 0.53 27.46
N ALA A 394 0.77 -0.78 27.23
CA ALA A 394 1.90 -1.56 26.70
C ALA A 394 2.14 -1.32 25.19
N LEU A 395 1.13 -0.83 24.45
CA LEU A 395 1.19 -0.61 23.00
C LEU A 395 1.65 0.81 22.60
N ALA A 396 1.95 1.68 23.55
CA ALA A 396 2.21 3.10 23.28
C ALA A 396 3.62 3.40 22.74
N SER A 397 4.55 2.43 22.77
CA SER A 397 5.97 2.66 22.46
C SER A 397 6.29 2.24 21.02
N ARG A 398 6.54 3.22 20.15
CA ARG A 398 7.08 2.97 18.80
C ARG A 398 8.60 2.84 18.87
N ARG A 399 9.16 1.92 18.09
CA ARG A 399 10.59 1.76 17.90
C ARG A 399 10.87 1.68 16.41
N GLN A 400 11.89 2.42 15.95
CA GLN A 400 12.43 2.29 14.60
C GLN A 400 12.92 0.84 14.38
N ALA A 401 12.58 0.24 13.25
CA ALA A 401 13.11 -1.05 12.86
C ALA A 401 14.61 -0.95 12.53
N PRO A 402 15.38 -2.03 12.68
CA PRO A 402 16.80 -2.00 12.34
C PRO A 402 17.08 -2.02 10.83
N VAL A 403 16.08 -2.37 10.02
CA VAL A 403 16.18 -2.49 8.56
C VAL A 403 15.20 -1.53 7.91
N ALA A 404 15.68 -0.73 6.95
CA ALA A 404 14.82 0.02 6.03
C ALA A 404 14.74 -0.69 4.68
N MET A 405 13.57 -0.72 4.09
CA MET A 405 13.35 -1.13 2.70
C MET A 405 12.76 0.03 1.92
N LEU A 406 13.36 0.37 0.79
CA LEU A 406 12.84 1.43 -0.08
C LEU A 406 11.77 0.85 -1.01
N PHE A 407 10.61 1.51 -1.05
CA PHE A 407 9.54 1.19 -1.98
C PHE A 407 9.17 2.44 -2.79
N ASP A 408 9.16 2.29 -4.12
CA ASP A 408 8.95 3.38 -5.06
C ASP A 408 7.82 3.05 -6.03
N TYR A 409 6.75 3.86 -6.01
CA TYR A 409 5.63 3.71 -6.94
C TYR A 409 6.05 3.96 -8.40
N GLU A 410 6.98 4.89 -8.61
CA GLU A 410 7.51 5.16 -9.95
C GLU A 410 8.34 3.99 -10.49
N ALA A 411 9.00 3.23 -9.62
CA ALA A 411 9.68 2.00 -10.01
C ALA A 411 8.69 0.94 -10.53
N VAL A 412 7.49 0.86 -9.94
CA VAL A 412 6.41 -0.01 -10.48
C VAL A 412 6.09 0.40 -11.91
N TRP A 413 5.77 1.69 -12.14
CA TRP A 413 5.41 2.19 -13.48
C TRP A 413 6.54 2.01 -14.49
N THR A 414 7.77 2.27 -14.07
CA THR A 414 8.97 2.08 -14.90
C THR A 414 9.11 0.63 -15.36
N CYS A 415 8.92 -0.33 -14.45
CA CYS A 415 9.00 -1.74 -14.78
C CYS A 415 7.82 -2.22 -15.63
N GLU A 416 6.61 -1.70 -15.42
CA GLU A 416 5.42 -2.03 -16.22
C GLU A 416 5.46 -1.42 -17.63
N ILE A 417 6.00 -0.20 -17.79
CA ILE A 417 6.14 0.47 -19.10
C ILE A 417 7.16 -0.24 -19.98
N GLN A 418 8.31 -0.63 -19.43
CA GLN A 418 9.34 -1.41 -20.13
C GLN A 418 9.82 -2.59 -19.27
N PRO A 419 9.06 -3.66 -19.19
CA PRO A 419 9.40 -4.83 -18.38
C PRO A 419 10.65 -5.54 -18.91
N GLN A 420 10.86 -5.57 -20.24
CA GLN A 420 11.92 -6.28 -20.95
C GLN A 420 11.93 -7.80 -20.71
N GLY A 421 11.07 -8.30 -19.83
CA GLY A 421 10.84 -9.70 -19.54
C GLY A 421 9.47 -9.84 -18.86
N GLN A 422 8.68 -10.80 -19.31
CA GLN A 422 7.31 -10.99 -18.85
C GLN A 422 7.20 -11.16 -17.32
N ASP A 423 8.22 -11.79 -16.72
CA ASP A 423 8.19 -12.20 -15.32
C ASP A 423 8.88 -11.21 -14.37
N PHE A 424 9.40 -10.07 -14.89
CA PHE A 424 9.97 -9.04 -14.04
C PHE A 424 8.87 -8.16 -13.46
N ASP A 425 8.41 -8.48 -12.26
CA ASP A 425 7.40 -7.72 -11.52
C ASP A 425 7.98 -7.07 -10.24
N TYR A 426 7.97 -5.74 -10.18
CA TYR A 426 8.54 -4.98 -9.06
C TYR A 426 7.89 -5.30 -7.72
N LYS A 427 6.58 -5.49 -7.69
CA LYS A 427 5.83 -5.78 -6.44
C LYS A 427 6.23 -7.14 -5.89
N SER A 428 6.35 -8.13 -6.77
CA SER A 428 6.82 -9.47 -6.42
C SER A 428 8.26 -9.46 -5.91
N LEU A 429 9.15 -8.69 -6.55
CA LEU A 429 10.54 -8.54 -6.10
C LEU A 429 10.60 -7.88 -4.72
N SER A 430 9.85 -6.79 -4.52
CA SER A 430 9.79 -6.08 -3.24
C SER A 430 9.23 -6.97 -2.12
N HIS A 431 8.17 -7.72 -2.41
CA HIS A 431 7.61 -8.68 -1.45
C HIS A 431 8.58 -9.83 -1.14
N LEU A 432 9.36 -10.29 -2.14
CA LEU A 432 10.40 -11.31 -1.93
C LEU A 432 11.47 -10.83 -0.94
N PHE A 433 12.00 -9.61 -1.11
CA PHE A 433 12.97 -9.03 -0.16
C PHE A 433 12.36 -8.91 1.24
N TYR A 434 11.14 -8.41 1.33
CA TYR A 434 10.44 -8.25 2.60
C TYR A 434 10.24 -9.57 3.34
N ARG A 435 9.70 -10.61 2.67
CA ARG A 435 9.45 -11.91 3.29
C ARG A 435 10.74 -12.62 3.72
N CYS A 436 11.84 -12.48 2.97
CA CYS A 436 13.14 -13.03 3.35
C CYS A 436 13.67 -12.40 4.66
N LEU A 437 13.53 -11.08 4.83
CA LEU A 437 13.87 -10.39 6.08
C LEU A 437 12.99 -10.86 7.24
N ARG A 438 11.68 -10.94 7.03
CA ARG A 438 10.71 -11.38 8.04
C ARG A 438 10.93 -12.83 8.48
N ARG A 439 11.31 -13.73 7.57
CA ARG A 439 11.66 -15.13 7.88
C ARG A 439 12.91 -15.27 8.77
N ARG A 440 13.73 -14.22 8.84
CA ARG A 440 14.90 -14.12 9.71
C ARG A 440 14.61 -13.38 11.03
N GLY A 441 13.33 -13.07 11.31
CA GLY A 441 12.90 -12.39 12.52
C GLY A 441 13.34 -10.93 12.59
N LEU A 442 13.60 -10.31 11.43
CA LEU A 442 13.97 -8.89 11.32
C LEU A 442 12.72 -8.03 11.15
N ASP A 443 12.63 -6.97 11.94
CA ASP A 443 11.64 -5.93 11.77
C ASP A 443 12.11 -4.98 10.66
N VAL A 444 11.16 -4.48 9.86
CA VAL A 444 11.41 -3.66 8.67
C VAL A 444 10.57 -2.39 8.73
N ASP A 445 11.14 -1.25 8.33
CA ASP A 445 10.42 -0.04 7.98
C ASP A 445 10.43 0.10 6.45
N ILE A 446 9.27 0.33 5.82
CA ILE A 446 9.19 0.58 4.38
C ILE A 446 9.06 2.09 4.17
N LEU A 447 9.98 2.67 3.39
CA LEU A 447 10.15 4.11 3.25
C LEU A 447 10.19 4.53 1.77
N PRO A 448 9.78 5.77 1.46
CA PRO A 448 10.01 6.32 0.12
C PRO A 448 11.50 6.56 -0.15
N PRO A 449 11.95 6.53 -1.42
CA PRO A 449 13.27 7.01 -1.79
C PRO A 449 13.50 8.46 -1.35
N GLY A 450 14.65 8.74 -0.74
CA GLY A 450 14.99 10.06 -0.21
C GLY A 450 14.51 10.35 1.22
N ALA A 451 13.86 9.39 1.87
CA ALA A 451 13.58 9.48 3.30
C ALA A 451 14.89 9.49 4.12
N PRO A 452 14.89 10.08 5.34
CA PRO A 452 16.02 9.97 6.26
C PRO A 452 16.34 8.51 6.59
N LEU A 453 17.63 8.14 6.54
CA LEU A 453 18.11 6.76 6.74
C LEU A 453 19.00 6.62 7.98
N ASP A 454 19.03 7.62 8.85
CA ASP A 454 19.83 7.61 10.08
C ASP A 454 19.35 6.51 11.03
N GLY A 455 20.31 5.80 11.63
CA GLY A 455 20.04 4.77 12.64
C GLY A 455 19.65 3.38 12.10
N TYR A 456 19.45 3.22 10.79
CA TYR A 456 19.28 1.90 10.21
C TYR A 456 20.62 1.16 10.07
N ALA A 457 20.63 -0.12 10.37
CA ALA A 457 21.82 -0.97 10.20
C ALA A 457 21.94 -1.51 8.76
N LEU A 458 20.80 -1.75 8.12
CA LEU A 458 20.70 -2.27 6.75
C LEU A 458 19.62 -1.50 5.99
N VAL A 459 19.93 -1.06 4.78
CA VAL A 459 18.98 -0.45 3.84
C VAL A 459 18.95 -1.32 2.59
N VAL A 460 17.76 -1.77 2.20
CA VAL A 460 17.56 -2.57 0.99
C VAL A 460 16.69 -1.81 -0.01
N ALA A 461 17.12 -1.77 -1.26
CA ALA A 461 16.36 -1.29 -2.40
C ALA A 461 16.17 -2.47 -3.37
N PRO A 462 15.02 -3.17 -3.35
CA PRO A 462 14.79 -4.34 -4.20
C PRO A 462 15.01 -4.06 -5.68
N SER A 463 14.63 -2.88 -6.12
CA SER A 463 15.00 -2.23 -7.37
C SER A 463 14.71 -0.72 -7.23
N LEU A 464 15.61 0.11 -7.71
CA LEU A 464 15.43 1.57 -7.72
C LEU A 464 15.84 2.09 -9.11
N PRO A 465 15.00 1.88 -10.14
CA PRO A 465 15.39 2.17 -11.53
C PRO A 465 15.78 3.61 -11.77
N ILE A 466 15.06 4.55 -11.17
CA ILE A 466 15.35 5.98 -11.23
C ILE A 466 15.87 6.44 -9.87
N VAL A 467 17.11 6.89 -9.84
CA VAL A 467 17.76 7.42 -8.62
C VAL A 467 17.84 8.93 -8.72
N ARG A 468 16.96 9.62 -7.98
CA ARG A 468 16.96 11.08 -7.88
C ARG A 468 18.04 11.55 -6.91
N GLU A 469 18.45 12.83 -7.04
CA GLU A 469 19.53 13.39 -6.24
C GLU A 469 19.26 13.32 -4.72
N ASN A 470 18.01 13.56 -4.27
CA ASN A 470 17.66 13.44 -2.86
C ASN A 470 17.79 12.00 -2.34
N ALA A 471 17.45 10.99 -3.16
CA ALA A 471 17.62 9.59 -2.81
C ALA A 471 19.11 9.20 -2.79
N ALA A 472 19.90 9.66 -3.76
CA ALA A 472 21.34 9.45 -3.77
C ALA A 472 22.00 10.08 -2.54
N ALA A 473 21.65 11.32 -2.19
CA ALA A 473 22.18 12.02 -1.01
C ALA A 473 21.82 11.31 0.31
N ALA A 474 20.58 10.81 0.45
CA ALA A 474 20.17 10.05 1.65
C ALA A 474 20.96 8.73 1.79
N LEU A 475 21.17 8.02 0.66
CA LEU A 475 21.96 6.78 0.63
C LEU A 475 23.45 7.04 0.91
N GLU A 476 24.02 8.12 0.38
CA GLU A 476 25.41 8.51 0.64
C GLU A 476 25.63 8.91 2.11
N GLY A 477 24.67 9.63 2.69
CA GLY A 477 24.76 10.19 4.04
C GLY A 477 24.56 9.20 5.18
N CYS A 478 23.99 8.03 4.96
CA CYS A 478 23.73 7.05 6.02
C CYS A 478 24.91 6.10 6.26
N ASP A 479 24.98 5.52 7.48
CA ASP A 479 26.02 4.54 7.88
C ASP A 479 25.59 3.07 7.66
N ALA A 480 24.40 2.84 7.12
CA ALA A 480 23.86 1.51 6.88
C ALA A 480 24.65 0.71 5.85
N THR A 481 24.64 -0.61 5.93
CA THR A 481 24.94 -1.45 4.77
C THR A 481 23.83 -1.28 3.74
N LEU A 482 24.22 -1.05 2.48
CA LEU A 482 23.30 -0.81 1.38
C LEU A 482 23.23 -2.03 0.48
N LEU A 483 22.01 -2.46 0.11
CA LEU A 483 21.80 -3.54 -0.85
C LEU A 483 20.88 -3.06 -1.96
N PHE A 484 21.39 -3.05 -3.17
CA PHE A 484 20.64 -2.72 -4.39
C PHE A 484 20.35 -4.00 -5.18
N GLY A 485 19.09 -4.23 -5.51
CA GLY A 485 18.68 -5.29 -6.43
C GLY A 485 18.78 -4.86 -7.89
N PRO A 486 18.43 -5.76 -8.82
CA PRO A 486 18.60 -5.54 -10.26
C PRO A 486 17.82 -4.33 -10.77
N ARG A 487 18.27 -3.75 -11.87
CA ARG A 487 17.75 -2.54 -12.54
C ARG A 487 17.87 -1.25 -11.71
N SER A 488 18.51 -1.27 -10.54
CA SER A 488 18.74 -0.04 -9.78
C SER A 488 19.69 0.90 -10.54
N GLY A 489 19.29 2.18 -10.70
CA GLY A 489 20.01 3.17 -11.49
C GLY A 489 19.93 2.97 -13.02
N ALA A 490 19.01 2.14 -13.50
CA ALA A 490 18.92 1.79 -14.92
C ALA A 490 18.38 2.92 -15.81
N LYS A 491 17.69 3.90 -15.23
CA LYS A 491 17.00 4.98 -15.96
C LYS A 491 17.29 6.35 -15.37
N THR A 492 17.27 7.36 -16.23
CA THR A 492 17.18 8.77 -15.81
C THR A 492 15.73 9.14 -15.46
N GLU A 493 15.51 10.31 -14.89
CA GLU A 493 14.16 10.83 -14.64
C GLU A 493 13.32 11.00 -15.90
N SER A 494 13.97 11.14 -17.07
CA SER A 494 13.33 11.17 -18.38
C SER A 494 13.20 9.80 -19.05
N PHE A 495 13.33 8.72 -18.28
CA PHE A 495 13.25 7.33 -18.74
C PHE A 495 14.34 6.88 -19.73
N GLN A 496 15.39 7.67 -19.90
CA GLN A 496 16.51 7.35 -20.78
C GLN A 496 17.51 6.44 -20.05
N ILE A 497 18.38 5.75 -20.81
CA ILE A 497 19.56 5.11 -20.25
C ILE A 497 20.54 6.21 -19.81
N PRO A 498 21.10 6.14 -18.58
CA PRO A 498 22.06 7.13 -18.11
C PRO A 498 23.28 7.24 -19.02
N GLU A 499 23.81 8.45 -19.18
CA GLU A 499 25.07 8.67 -19.87
C GLU A 499 26.20 7.86 -19.21
N GLY A 500 27.03 7.19 -20.02
CA GLY A 500 28.09 6.31 -19.54
C GLY A 500 27.60 4.97 -18.95
N LEU A 501 26.38 4.54 -19.26
CA LEU A 501 25.70 3.31 -18.85
C LEU A 501 25.17 3.32 -17.40
N PRO A 502 24.24 2.43 -17.03
CA PRO A 502 23.80 2.24 -15.65
C PRO A 502 24.98 1.80 -14.74
N PRO A 503 24.91 2.02 -13.42
CA PRO A 503 23.74 2.38 -12.61
C PRO A 503 23.56 3.88 -12.30
N GLY A 504 23.82 4.76 -13.21
CA GLY A 504 23.48 6.20 -13.11
C GLY A 504 23.87 6.84 -11.79
N GLY A 505 22.91 7.34 -11.04
CA GLY A 505 23.10 8.01 -9.75
C GLY A 505 23.73 7.14 -8.64
N LEU A 506 23.78 5.80 -8.79
CA LEU A 506 24.41 4.91 -7.81
C LEU A 506 25.92 4.76 -7.99
N ARG A 507 26.53 5.30 -9.07
CA ARG A 507 27.98 5.17 -9.30
C ARG A 507 28.85 5.72 -8.17
N ARG A 508 28.37 6.71 -7.45
CA ARG A 508 29.07 7.25 -6.28
C ARG A 508 29.16 6.24 -5.13
N LEU A 509 28.25 5.26 -5.08
CA LEU A 509 28.15 4.23 -4.06
C LEU A 509 28.80 2.91 -4.48
N VAL A 510 28.65 2.56 -5.76
CA VAL A 510 29.30 1.39 -6.38
C VAL A 510 29.81 1.82 -7.75
N ASP A 511 31.12 1.96 -7.89
CA ASP A 511 31.76 2.32 -9.16
C ASP A 511 31.81 1.10 -10.09
N MET A 512 30.75 0.98 -10.90
CA MET A 512 30.52 -0.14 -11.80
C MET A 512 29.77 0.30 -13.06
N GLN A 513 29.66 -0.59 -14.02
CA GLN A 513 28.82 -0.43 -15.20
C GLN A 513 27.99 -1.69 -15.45
N ILE A 514 26.75 -1.50 -15.92
CA ILE A 514 25.90 -2.56 -16.45
C ILE A 514 25.99 -2.50 -17.96
N THR A 515 26.73 -3.46 -18.55
CA THR A 515 27.03 -3.45 -19.98
C THR A 515 26.01 -4.21 -20.82
N ARG A 516 25.23 -5.09 -20.21
CA ARG A 516 24.17 -5.87 -20.85
C ARG A 516 23.12 -6.28 -19.82
N VAL A 517 21.89 -6.40 -20.26
CA VAL A 517 20.78 -6.99 -19.49
C VAL A 517 20.10 -8.05 -20.33
N GLU A 518 19.59 -9.08 -19.68
CA GLU A 518 18.79 -10.12 -20.32
C GLU A 518 17.67 -10.63 -19.40
N SER A 519 16.54 -10.95 -19.98
CA SER A 519 15.47 -11.70 -19.34
C SER A 519 15.55 -13.17 -19.74
N LEU A 520 15.47 -14.05 -18.75
CA LEU A 520 15.59 -15.48 -18.96
C LEU A 520 14.20 -16.12 -19.07
N PRO A 521 13.91 -16.89 -20.13
CA PRO A 521 12.65 -17.63 -20.20
C PRO A 521 12.61 -18.71 -19.10
N PRO A 522 11.39 -19.12 -18.64
CA PRO A 522 11.25 -20.02 -17.47
C PRO A 522 12.01 -21.35 -17.54
N ALA A 523 12.31 -21.84 -18.75
CA ALA A 523 13.06 -23.07 -18.97
C ALA A 523 14.58 -22.89 -18.88
N VAL A 524 15.07 -21.65 -18.80
CA VAL A 524 16.51 -21.33 -18.73
C VAL A 524 16.85 -20.87 -17.32
N GLN A 525 17.81 -21.54 -16.72
CA GLN A 525 18.33 -21.19 -15.40
C GLN A 525 19.86 -21.19 -15.44
N ASP A 526 20.43 -20.09 -14.97
CA ASP A 526 21.84 -20.00 -14.63
C ASP A 526 22.06 -20.45 -13.19
N GLN A 527 23.33 -20.59 -12.82
CA GLN A 527 23.73 -20.93 -11.46
C GLN A 527 24.65 -19.84 -10.90
N LEU A 528 24.37 -19.47 -9.66
CA LEU A 528 25.19 -18.56 -8.86
C LEU A 528 25.99 -19.33 -7.82
N ALA A 529 27.29 -19.11 -7.74
CA ALA A 529 28.16 -19.60 -6.67
C ALA A 529 28.35 -18.48 -5.61
N TRP A 530 28.00 -18.77 -4.36
CA TRP A 530 28.27 -17.91 -3.21
C TRP A 530 28.66 -18.74 -1.99
N GLY A 531 29.84 -18.47 -1.45
CA GLY A 531 30.44 -19.33 -0.43
C GLY A 531 30.61 -20.77 -0.96
N ASN A 532 30.11 -21.74 -0.20
CA ASN A 532 30.15 -23.17 -0.56
C ASN A 532 28.84 -23.67 -1.19
N LYS A 533 27.94 -22.77 -1.55
CA LYS A 533 26.61 -23.11 -2.07
C LYS A 533 26.42 -22.63 -3.50
N ARG A 534 25.51 -23.30 -4.21
CA ARG A 534 25.01 -22.89 -5.51
C ARG A 534 23.52 -22.62 -5.45
N TYR A 535 23.08 -21.62 -6.19
CA TYR A 535 21.71 -21.18 -6.22
C TYR A 535 21.25 -20.95 -7.66
N PRO A 536 20.02 -21.29 -8.01
CA PRO A 536 19.50 -21.05 -9.35
C PRO A 536 19.27 -19.54 -9.56
N VAL A 537 19.47 -19.10 -10.78
CA VAL A 537 19.14 -17.74 -11.25
C VAL A 537 18.23 -17.85 -12.45
N GLY A 538 17.07 -17.23 -12.40
CA GLY A 538 16.11 -17.13 -13.49
C GLY A 538 15.61 -15.69 -13.66
N ILE A 539 14.62 -15.49 -14.52
CA ILE A 539 13.90 -14.22 -14.75
C ILE A 539 14.79 -13.12 -15.34
N TRP A 540 15.86 -12.70 -14.63
CA TRP A 540 16.67 -11.53 -14.99
C TRP A 540 18.14 -11.69 -14.62
N ARG A 541 19.02 -11.26 -15.53
CA ARG A 541 20.47 -11.22 -15.33
C ARG A 541 21.06 -9.95 -15.95
N GLU A 542 22.03 -9.35 -15.28
CA GLU A 542 22.81 -8.21 -15.72
C GLU A 542 24.29 -8.57 -15.81
N ARG A 543 24.95 -8.13 -16.85
CA ARG A 543 26.40 -8.18 -16.95
C ARG A 543 26.98 -6.94 -16.30
N ILE A 544 27.46 -7.10 -15.08
CA ILE A 544 28.06 -6.05 -14.27
C ILE A 544 29.59 -6.13 -14.32
N VAL A 545 30.25 -4.98 -14.49
CA VAL A 545 31.69 -4.87 -14.54
C VAL A 545 32.19 -3.71 -13.70
N SER A 546 33.34 -3.88 -13.06
CA SER A 546 34.02 -2.86 -12.26
C SER A 546 35.51 -3.13 -12.19
N ASP A 547 36.32 -2.05 -12.16
CA ASP A 547 37.74 -2.10 -11.84
C ASP A 547 38.01 -1.77 -10.36
N ALA A 548 36.97 -1.27 -9.63
CA ALA A 548 37.10 -0.77 -8.25
C ALA A 548 36.36 -1.61 -7.22
N ALA A 549 35.21 -2.21 -7.58
CA ALA A 549 34.40 -3.02 -6.69
C ALA A 549 34.83 -4.49 -6.67
N GLU A 550 34.74 -5.14 -5.52
CA GLU A 550 35.04 -6.56 -5.32
C GLU A 550 33.89 -7.44 -5.83
N THR A 551 34.25 -8.50 -6.57
CA THR A 551 33.31 -9.57 -6.93
C THR A 551 33.21 -10.58 -5.79
N VAL A 552 32.06 -10.62 -5.11
CA VAL A 552 31.84 -11.55 -3.98
C VAL A 552 31.02 -12.78 -4.36
N ALA A 553 30.40 -12.76 -5.54
CA ALA A 553 29.73 -13.93 -6.13
C ALA A 553 29.79 -13.86 -7.65
N SER A 554 29.86 -15.02 -8.29
CA SER A 554 29.93 -15.14 -9.75
C SER A 554 28.95 -16.19 -10.27
N PHE A 555 28.52 -16.01 -11.52
CA PHE A 555 27.82 -17.05 -12.28
C PHE A 555 28.78 -18.15 -12.71
N ASP A 556 28.26 -19.31 -13.16
CA ASP A 556 29.08 -20.45 -13.60
C ASP A 556 29.96 -20.14 -14.81
N ASP A 557 29.60 -19.15 -15.62
CA ASP A 557 30.43 -18.67 -16.75
C ASP A 557 31.58 -17.74 -16.31
N GLY A 558 31.70 -17.45 -15.01
CA GLY A 558 32.72 -16.60 -14.42
C GLY A 558 32.40 -15.11 -14.43
N GLU A 559 31.25 -14.67 -14.98
CA GLU A 559 30.84 -13.27 -14.90
C GLU A 559 30.40 -12.90 -13.47
N ALA A 560 30.66 -11.65 -13.06
CA ALA A 560 30.29 -11.16 -11.74
C ALA A 560 28.76 -11.13 -11.60
N ALA A 561 28.27 -11.64 -10.48
CA ALA A 561 26.85 -11.60 -10.11
C ALA A 561 26.59 -10.58 -9.00
N ILE A 562 27.52 -10.40 -8.07
CA ILE A 562 27.44 -9.42 -6.98
C ILE A 562 28.75 -8.65 -6.91
N LEU A 563 28.62 -7.32 -6.96
CA LEU A 563 29.72 -6.39 -6.72
C LEU A 563 29.54 -5.69 -5.38
N VAL A 564 30.65 -5.51 -4.66
CA VAL A 564 30.67 -4.83 -3.36
C VAL A 564 31.74 -3.75 -3.36
N GLN A 565 31.35 -2.54 -2.95
CA GLN A 565 32.30 -1.46 -2.69
C GLN A 565 31.97 -0.81 -1.34
N ASN A 566 32.92 -0.86 -0.41
CA ASN A 566 32.72 -0.41 0.96
C ASN A 566 31.52 -1.11 1.63
N ARG A 567 30.44 -0.34 1.88
CA ARG A 567 29.18 -0.83 2.50
C ARG A 567 28.05 -1.09 1.49
N SER A 568 28.32 -0.90 0.22
CA SER A 568 27.32 -0.96 -0.85
C SER A 568 27.45 -2.26 -1.65
N HIS A 569 26.37 -2.99 -1.76
CA HIS A 569 26.24 -4.25 -2.49
C HIS A 569 25.27 -4.07 -3.66
N TYR A 570 25.63 -4.60 -4.83
CA TYR A 570 24.78 -4.60 -6.01
C TYR A 570 24.57 -6.02 -6.53
N LEU A 571 23.31 -6.46 -6.62
CA LEU A 571 22.90 -7.73 -7.19
C LEU A 571 22.50 -7.55 -8.65
N GLY A 572 23.26 -8.10 -9.58
CA GLY A 572 22.98 -8.05 -11.01
C GLY A 572 22.02 -9.15 -11.50
N PHE A 573 21.07 -9.61 -10.68
CA PHE A 573 20.16 -10.69 -11.06
C PHE A 573 18.89 -10.68 -10.19
N TRP A 574 17.83 -11.35 -10.68
CA TRP A 574 16.66 -11.67 -9.86
C TRP A 574 17.02 -12.79 -8.88
N PRO A 575 17.02 -12.53 -7.55
CA PRO A 575 17.47 -13.51 -6.58
C PRO A 575 16.45 -14.62 -6.35
N ASP A 576 16.96 -15.87 -6.23
CA ASP A 576 16.21 -16.97 -5.64
C ASP A 576 15.94 -16.72 -4.14
N GLU A 577 14.82 -17.21 -3.62
CA GLU A 577 14.43 -16.97 -2.24
C GLU A 577 15.41 -17.55 -1.21
N ALA A 578 15.97 -18.72 -1.48
CA ALA A 578 16.93 -19.35 -0.57
C ALA A 578 18.23 -18.54 -0.52
N PHE A 579 18.72 -18.11 -1.70
CA PHE A 579 19.87 -17.22 -1.80
C PHE A 579 19.63 -15.92 -1.05
N LEU A 580 18.54 -15.23 -1.37
CA LEU A 580 18.26 -13.92 -0.78
C LEU A 580 18.11 -13.99 0.75
N THR A 581 17.45 -15.04 1.25
CA THR A 581 17.30 -15.28 2.68
C THR A 581 18.65 -15.47 3.37
N ASP A 582 19.57 -16.25 2.78
CA ASP A 582 20.91 -16.48 3.33
C ASP A 582 21.78 -15.23 3.22
N TYR A 583 21.70 -14.49 2.11
CA TYR A 583 22.49 -13.27 1.89
C TYR A 583 22.07 -12.14 2.82
N LEU A 584 20.77 -11.86 2.95
CA LEU A 584 20.24 -10.87 3.88
C LEU A 584 20.57 -11.21 5.35
N ALA A 585 20.54 -12.50 5.71
CA ALA A 585 20.96 -12.95 7.03
C ALA A 585 22.44 -12.61 7.29
N ALA A 586 23.33 -12.92 6.34
CA ALA A 586 24.75 -12.60 6.46
C ALA A 586 25.01 -11.09 6.59
N LEU A 587 24.32 -10.25 5.82
CA LEU A 587 24.44 -8.78 5.94
C LEU A 587 23.94 -8.28 7.30
N ALA A 588 22.82 -8.80 7.78
CA ALA A 588 22.27 -8.44 9.08
C ALA A 588 23.19 -8.86 10.25
N GLU A 589 23.73 -10.09 10.20
CA GLU A 589 24.69 -10.59 11.21
C GLU A 589 25.97 -9.77 11.21
N ALA A 590 26.49 -9.38 10.05
CA ALA A 590 27.67 -8.51 9.93
C ALA A 590 27.44 -7.11 10.57
N ARG A 591 26.19 -6.67 10.69
CA ARG A 591 25.77 -5.45 11.40
C ARG A 591 25.36 -5.70 12.85
N GLY A 592 25.56 -6.91 13.38
CA GLY A 592 25.23 -7.28 14.76
C GLY A 592 23.72 -7.42 15.03
N LEU A 593 22.90 -7.56 14.01
CA LEU A 593 21.46 -7.76 14.18
C LEU A 593 21.14 -9.20 14.61
N PRO A 594 20.18 -9.42 15.51
CA PRO A 594 19.79 -10.75 15.95
C PRO A 594 18.98 -11.46 14.86
N VAL A 595 19.66 -12.34 14.13
CA VAL A 595 19.04 -13.17 13.08
C VAL A 595 18.55 -14.49 13.68
N GLN A 596 17.33 -14.88 13.36
CA GLN A 596 16.72 -16.15 13.79
C GLN A 596 16.18 -16.91 12.60
N ARG A 597 16.38 -18.24 12.60
CA ARG A 597 15.74 -19.11 11.61
C ARG A 597 14.35 -19.50 12.13
N LEU A 598 13.33 -18.85 11.61
CA LEU A 598 11.94 -19.13 11.99
C LEU A 598 11.34 -20.28 11.16
N ASP A 599 10.34 -20.96 11.73
CA ASP A 599 9.44 -21.82 10.95
C ASP A 599 8.76 -20.98 9.85
N GLU A 600 8.42 -21.62 8.74
CA GLU A 600 7.81 -20.95 7.60
C GLU A 600 6.47 -20.27 7.94
N ALA A 601 5.74 -20.82 8.90
CA ALA A 601 4.47 -20.29 9.37
C ALA A 601 4.59 -19.31 10.56
N LEU A 602 5.80 -19.09 11.09
CA LEU A 602 6.01 -18.23 12.26
C LEU A 602 6.57 -16.87 11.85
N ARG A 603 5.99 -15.80 12.39
CA ARG A 603 6.52 -14.43 12.24
C ARG A 603 6.67 -13.78 13.61
N LEU A 604 7.69 -12.93 13.72
CA LEU A 604 7.93 -12.10 14.89
C LEU A 604 7.71 -10.61 14.57
N ARG A 605 7.30 -9.87 15.58
CA ARG A 605 7.31 -8.40 15.55
C ARG A 605 7.61 -7.86 16.95
N ARG A 606 8.47 -6.85 17.03
CA ARG A 606 8.81 -6.15 18.26
C ARG A 606 8.14 -4.79 18.30
N LEU A 607 7.50 -4.47 19.42
CA LEU A 607 6.90 -3.18 19.69
C LEU A 607 7.25 -2.75 21.13
N GLY A 608 8.09 -1.73 21.28
CA GLY A 608 8.58 -1.32 22.60
C GLY A 608 9.33 -2.44 23.31
N ASP A 609 8.86 -2.80 24.51
CA ASP A 609 9.38 -3.90 25.32
C ASP A 609 8.71 -5.26 25.04
N LEU A 610 7.79 -5.30 24.08
CA LEU A 610 7.07 -6.53 23.72
C LEU A 610 7.65 -7.18 22.46
N THR A 611 7.66 -8.51 22.48
CA THR A 611 7.80 -9.33 21.26
C THR A 611 6.53 -10.14 21.06
N PHE A 612 5.99 -10.06 19.86
CA PHE A 612 4.86 -10.85 19.39
C PHE A 612 5.36 -11.96 18.47
N ALA A 613 4.75 -13.13 18.57
CA ALA A 613 4.97 -14.26 17.67
C ALA A 613 3.61 -14.74 17.13
N PHE A 614 3.49 -14.81 15.80
CA PHE A 614 2.27 -15.16 15.08
C PHE A 614 2.43 -16.49 14.38
N ASN A 615 1.58 -17.45 14.69
CA ASN A 615 1.54 -18.76 14.06
C ASN A 615 0.42 -18.81 13.00
N TYR A 616 0.79 -18.70 11.75
CA TYR A 616 -0.11 -18.77 10.59
C TYR A 616 -0.41 -20.22 10.14
N GLY A 617 0.27 -21.20 10.74
CA GLY A 617 0.19 -22.60 10.36
C GLY A 617 -0.94 -23.35 11.07
N ASP A 618 -1.10 -24.60 10.65
CA ASP A 618 -2.10 -25.56 11.10
C ASP A 618 -1.62 -26.49 12.23
N ARG A 619 -0.40 -26.26 12.75
CA ARG A 619 0.18 -27.02 13.86
C ARG A 619 0.71 -26.10 14.97
N PRO A 620 0.77 -26.58 16.22
CA PRO A 620 1.39 -25.82 17.29
C PRO A 620 2.88 -25.57 17.02
N LEU A 621 3.34 -24.36 17.31
CA LEU A 621 4.75 -23.95 17.18
C LEU A 621 5.29 -23.41 18.51
N PRO A 622 6.58 -23.65 18.83
CA PRO A 622 7.19 -23.06 20.01
C PRO A 622 7.39 -21.55 19.80
N ALA A 623 7.06 -20.75 20.81
CA ALA A 623 7.45 -19.35 20.87
C ALA A 623 8.97 -19.26 21.08
N PRO A 624 9.72 -18.49 20.27
CA PRO A 624 11.16 -18.32 20.42
C PRO A 624 11.50 -17.31 21.55
N ALA A 625 10.82 -17.45 22.68
CA ALA A 625 10.95 -16.61 23.85
C ALA A 625 12.09 -17.09 24.77
N PRO A 626 12.83 -16.19 25.45
CA PRO A 626 13.77 -16.57 26.51
C PRO A 626 13.17 -17.48 27.57
N GLY A 627 14.02 -18.26 28.28
CA GLY A 627 13.57 -19.23 29.27
C GLY A 627 12.73 -18.65 30.39
N ASP A 628 12.96 -17.42 30.76
CA ASP A 628 12.32 -16.63 31.83
C ASP A 628 11.29 -15.62 31.31
N ALA A 629 10.96 -15.63 30.02
CA ALA A 629 10.03 -14.67 29.43
C ALA A 629 8.65 -14.68 30.10
N ALA A 630 8.17 -13.49 30.46
CA ALA A 630 6.85 -13.24 31.00
C ALA A 630 5.83 -13.04 29.87
N PHE A 631 4.98 -14.02 29.63
CA PHE A 631 3.93 -13.94 28.62
C PHE A 631 2.78 -13.04 29.09
N VAL A 632 2.36 -12.14 28.21
CA VAL A 632 1.18 -11.27 28.40
C VAL A 632 -0.01 -11.74 27.57
N LEU A 633 0.25 -12.45 26.47
CA LEU A 633 -0.75 -13.16 25.67
C LEU A 633 -0.21 -14.54 25.29
N GLY A 634 -1.09 -15.53 25.22
CA GLY A 634 -0.72 -16.90 24.85
C GLY A 634 0.32 -17.52 25.80
N GLY A 635 1.26 -18.30 25.24
CA GLY A 635 2.27 -19.01 26.02
C GLY A 635 3.38 -19.61 25.17
N ARG A 636 4.22 -20.48 25.78
CA ARG A 636 5.39 -21.08 25.10
C ARG A 636 5.05 -21.98 23.90
N GLN A 637 3.85 -22.52 23.85
CA GLN A 637 3.33 -23.22 22.69
C GLN A 637 2.22 -22.36 22.09
N ILE A 638 2.40 -21.94 20.86
CA ILE A 638 1.44 -21.13 20.11
C ILE A 638 0.56 -22.10 19.31
N ALA A 639 -0.72 -22.15 19.61
CA ALA A 639 -1.68 -22.98 18.89
C ALA A 639 -1.75 -22.64 17.38
N PRO A 640 -2.32 -23.50 16.53
CA PRO A 640 -2.61 -23.15 15.14
C PRO A 640 -3.44 -21.86 15.05
N HIS A 641 -3.09 -20.96 14.11
CA HIS A 641 -3.81 -19.71 13.84
C HIS A 641 -3.95 -18.82 15.10
N ASP A 642 -2.89 -18.75 15.89
CA ASP A 642 -2.87 -18.05 17.18
C ASP A 642 -1.56 -17.25 17.34
N LEU A 643 -1.45 -16.53 18.45
CA LEU A 643 -0.29 -15.72 18.77
C LEU A 643 0.12 -15.84 20.24
N ALA A 644 1.37 -15.47 20.50
CA ALA A 644 1.86 -15.22 21.84
C ALA A 644 2.60 -13.89 21.88
N ALA A 645 2.56 -13.22 23.03
CA ALA A 645 3.34 -12.01 23.29
C ALA A 645 3.98 -12.08 24.66
N TRP A 646 5.22 -11.60 24.75
CA TRP A 646 5.98 -11.56 26.00
C TRP A 646 6.80 -10.29 26.12
N ARG A 647 7.17 -9.92 27.36
CA ARG A 647 8.08 -8.82 27.62
C ARG A 647 9.53 -9.24 27.36
N ASN A 648 10.26 -8.35 26.70
CA ASN A 648 11.71 -8.47 26.58
C ASN A 648 12.33 -8.06 27.94
N THR A 649 13.16 -8.91 28.49
CA THR A 649 13.94 -8.64 29.72
C THR A 649 15.12 -7.74 29.42
#